data_f134ed03a26e3fe3e7da54034485dd4a
#
_entry.id   f134ed03a26e3fe3e7da54034485dd4a
#
_cell.length_a   1.000
_cell.length_b   1.000
_cell.length_c   1.000
_cell.angle_alpha   90.00
_cell.angle_beta   90.00
_cell.angle_gamma   90.00
#
_symmetry.space_group_name_H-M   'P 1'
#
loop_
_entity.id
_entity.type
_entity.pdbx_description
1 polymer ?
#
loop_
_entity_poly.entity_id
_entity_poly.type
_entity_poly.pdbx_seq_one_letter_code
_entity_poly.pdbx_strand_id
1 'polypeptide(L)'
;MKWTDKQLDVINTRNRNILVSAAAGSGKTAVLVERIINMITDEESDVNIDELLVVTFTRAAASEMKERVRAALEEAIEKNPDNENIIKQLSLIHNADISTIDSFCAKIVRENFDKIDLDPNFRIADETEIKMIKADVIGEMLEDYYLEADEKFMSLAKQYSAGRLKDNIEELIEQLYKNACGHSDPEKWVKNCGNIYNIKTLEEFENSELLGEIVNFAKLELDGILEDLNTALKISMETDGPGCVDGLTQLMESISEIQKQNNYNKMRLAFRGVKSVTLRGAKGCDEAKKKQVQDIKKKAMDRLGKLESELFEQTVEEMAADIIKSHDSVSMIIKLTLDFMKRFADKKGEKGIMDFNDQAHFALKILLSEDEKGNVYPTDVARQMAENYKEIMIDEYQDSNYVQEDILNSVSKGQGVNNIFMVGDVKQSIYRFRQAEPGLFLHKYDTYSQDLTKDCCKIILDKNFRSRREVINSVNYIFNYIMTEKVGGINYKNGNGLTCGAKYDESINKQDNSTEIFMVEGEGREDEADFVAKKILEITDPENGLKITEEGQNKRRVKYSDITILLRSLKGVSDIYLQALEDNGIPAVADSKTGYYRTIEVRTVVSALSVIDNPYQDIPLATILISPMFSFTENELAVIKAENICEYLYDNLLLYKETGSDAEIKVKVKGFLDFLDDYRKRSVYIKVYELIEQLVNETGYDYYISSMPGGKRRHLNIEALKEKAVAYENISYKGVFNFIRYIEKLQYLDSDDGEAGISQENDNTVKIMSIHKSKGLQFPVVFLCDTNGGGRNDTDKIVVDDNGNIGVDMIDENLKVKSPTIVKRLIRRKNKQEDMAERLRILYVALTRAKEKLIITGVTKKLTKTISDLKESMYNVKDE
;
A
#
# COMPACT_ATOMS: atom_id res chain seq x y z
N MET A 1 -7.48 -32.22 -13.34
CA MET A 1 -6.05 -31.87 -13.09
C MET A 1 -5.37 -33.04 -12.37
N LYS A 2 -4.06 -33.28 -12.57
CA LYS A 2 -3.33 -34.27 -11.77
C LYS A 2 -2.59 -33.53 -10.67
N TRP A 3 -3.03 -33.69 -9.43
CA TRP A 3 -2.45 -33.07 -8.26
C TRP A 3 -1.08 -33.66 -7.93
N THR A 4 -0.18 -32.86 -7.36
CA THR A 4 1.09 -33.35 -6.81
C THR A 4 0.87 -33.90 -5.40
N ASP A 5 1.80 -34.73 -4.90
CA ASP A 5 1.70 -35.34 -3.57
C ASP A 5 1.48 -34.26 -2.48
N LYS A 6 2.28 -33.18 -2.51
CA LYS A 6 2.12 -32.05 -1.57
C LYS A 6 0.78 -31.33 -1.68
N GLN A 7 0.22 -31.20 -2.90
CA GLN A 7 -1.13 -30.67 -3.08
C GLN A 7 -2.19 -31.61 -2.53
N LEU A 8 -2.02 -32.94 -2.72
CA LEU A 8 -2.89 -33.94 -2.11
C LEU A 8 -2.83 -33.91 -0.57
N ASP A 9 -1.63 -33.70 0.01
CA ASP A 9 -1.49 -33.52 1.45
C ASP A 9 -2.32 -32.31 1.93
N VAL A 10 -2.29 -31.20 1.20
CA VAL A 10 -3.12 -30.00 1.53
C VAL A 10 -4.62 -30.31 1.41
N ILE A 11 -5.01 -31.03 0.36
CA ILE A 11 -6.42 -31.37 0.09
C ILE A 11 -6.97 -32.35 1.15
N ASN A 12 -6.18 -33.30 1.62
CA ASN A 12 -6.66 -34.44 2.43
C ASN A 12 -6.43 -34.30 3.94
N THR A 13 -5.46 -33.49 4.40
CA THR A 13 -5.16 -33.33 5.84
C THR A 13 -6.31 -32.63 6.54
N ARG A 14 -6.83 -33.21 7.65
CA ARG A 14 -7.97 -32.72 8.42
C ARG A 14 -7.65 -32.63 9.92
N ASN A 15 -8.48 -31.88 10.66
CA ASN A 15 -8.42 -31.78 12.13
C ASN A 15 -7.05 -31.28 12.64
N ARG A 16 -6.45 -30.33 11.94
CA ARG A 16 -5.15 -29.73 12.22
C ARG A 16 -5.20 -28.21 11.98
N ASN A 17 -4.39 -27.47 12.70
CA ASN A 17 -4.05 -26.10 12.29
C ASN A 17 -2.99 -26.19 11.21
N ILE A 18 -3.34 -25.82 9.99
CA ILE A 18 -2.49 -25.99 8.81
C ILE A 18 -2.04 -24.65 8.27
N LEU A 19 -0.74 -24.47 8.13
CA LEU A 19 -0.16 -23.36 7.36
C LEU A 19 0.36 -23.87 6.02
N VAL A 20 -0.25 -23.43 4.93
CA VAL A 20 0.23 -23.72 3.58
C VAL A 20 1.08 -22.56 3.08
N SER A 21 2.41 -22.73 3.11
CA SER A 21 3.33 -21.79 2.48
C SER A 21 3.39 -22.09 0.99
N ALA A 22 2.66 -21.31 0.21
CA ALA A 22 2.38 -21.60 -1.19
C ALA A 22 3.01 -20.55 -2.10
N ALA A 23 4.08 -20.89 -2.79
CA ALA A 23 4.79 -20.00 -3.70
C ALA A 23 3.88 -19.41 -4.81
N ALA A 24 4.34 -18.33 -5.45
CA ALA A 24 3.64 -17.73 -6.57
C ALA A 24 3.34 -18.76 -7.65
N GLY A 25 2.10 -18.81 -8.14
CA GLY A 25 1.69 -19.74 -9.20
C GLY A 25 1.61 -21.23 -8.81
N SER A 26 1.62 -21.56 -7.50
CA SER A 26 1.51 -22.95 -7.02
C SER A 26 0.09 -23.54 -7.05
N GLY A 27 -0.90 -22.76 -7.48
CA GLY A 27 -2.29 -23.19 -7.54
C GLY A 27 -3.03 -23.07 -6.21
N LYS A 28 -2.67 -22.10 -5.35
CA LYS A 28 -3.29 -21.84 -4.03
C LYS A 28 -4.82 -21.95 -4.07
N THR A 29 -5.46 -21.11 -4.86
CA THR A 29 -6.92 -21.06 -4.97
C THR A 29 -7.52 -22.37 -5.49
N ALA A 30 -6.86 -23.04 -6.45
CA ALA A 30 -7.34 -24.31 -6.97
C ALA A 30 -7.29 -25.43 -5.92
N VAL A 31 -6.22 -25.49 -5.13
CA VAL A 31 -6.08 -26.47 -4.05
C VAL A 31 -7.09 -26.19 -2.92
N LEU A 32 -7.34 -24.91 -2.61
CA LEU A 32 -8.33 -24.51 -1.61
C LEU A 32 -9.75 -24.91 -2.05
N VAL A 33 -10.14 -24.62 -3.31
CA VAL A 33 -11.43 -25.05 -3.88
C VAL A 33 -11.57 -26.55 -3.84
N GLU A 34 -10.54 -27.30 -4.27
CA GLU A 34 -10.57 -28.76 -4.25
C GLU A 34 -10.69 -29.33 -2.83
N ARG A 35 -10.01 -28.70 -1.85
CA ARG A 35 -10.17 -29.04 -0.43
C ARG A 35 -11.63 -28.90 0.03
N ILE A 36 -12.26 -27.76 -0.29
CA ILE A 36 -13.67 -27.49 0.02
C ILE A 36 -14.55 -28.59 -0.61
N ILE A 37 -14.40 -28.82 -1.93
CA ILE A 37 -15.19 -29.82 -2.64
C ILE A 37 -15.01 -31.21 -2.03
N ASN A 38 -13.76 -31.63 -1.80
CA ASN A 38 -13.48 -32.92 -1.17
C ASN A 38 -14.14 -33.07 0.21
N MET A 39 -14.17 -31.99 1.01
CA MET A 39 -14.83 -32.03 2.34
C MET A 39 -16.35 -32.20 2.25
N ILE A 40 -17.01 -31.49 1.35
CA ILE A 40 -18.48 -31.44 1.30
C ILE A 40 -19.08 -32.56 0.42
N THR A 41 -18.25 -33.24 -0.39
CA THR A 41 -18.71 -34.35 -1.25
C THR A 41 -18.29 -35.73 -0.71
N ASP A 42 -17.46 -35.80 0.29
CA ASP A 42 -17.04 -37.02 0.95
C ASP A 42 -18.24 -37.62 1.74
N GLU A 43 -18.65 -38.85 1.40
CA GLU A 43 -19.78 -39.54 2.02
C GLU A 43 -19.53 -39.87 3.51
N GLU A 44 -18.25 -39.95 3.92
CA GLU A 44 -17.88 -40.18 5.33
C GLU A 44 -17.80 -38.85 6.13
N SER A 45 -17.87 -37.71 5.45
CA SER A 45 -17.75 -36.39 6.04
C SER A 45 -19.13 -35.75 6.26
N ASP A 46 -19.48 -35.47 7.52
CA ASP A 46 -20.71 -34.76 7.88
C ASP A 46 -20.46 -33.26 7.91
N VAL A 47 -19.92 -32.69 6.80
CA VAL A 47 -19.61 -31.26 6.66
C VAL A 47 -20.42 -30.67 5.53
N ASN A 48 -21.21 -29.63 5.85
CA ASN A 48 -21.91 -28.83 4.85
C ASN A 48 -21.12 -27.58 4.51
N ILE A 49 -21.36 -27.00 3.33
CA ILE A 49 -20.66 -25.80 2.86
C ILE A 49 -20.94 -24.56 3.73
N ASP A 50 -22.12 -24.46 4.35
CA ASP A 50 -22.51 -23.40 5.27
C ASP A 50 -21.90 -23.56 6.68
N GLU A 51 -21.25 -24.70 6.96
CA GLU A 51 -20.43 -24.92 8.15
C GLU A 51 -18.95 -24.60 7.94
N LEU A 52 -18.59 -24.03 6.78
CA LEU A 52 -17.25 -23.58 6.46
C LEU A 52 -17.19 -22.04 6.44
N LEU A 53 -16.19 -21.46 7.09
CA LEU A 53 -15.84 -20.06 6.95
C LEU A 53 -14.64 -19.95 6.01
N VAL A 54 -14.81 -19.27 4.87
CA VAL A 54 -13.74 -19.00 3.91
C VAL A 54 -13.53 -17.50 3.76
N VAL A 55 -12.39 -17.04 4.22
CA VAL A 55 -12.04 -15.62 4.23
C VAL A 55 -11.00 -15.31 3.17
N THR A 56 -11.28 -14.30 2.33
CA THR A 56 -10.37 -13.81 1.29
C THR A 56 -10.07 -12.32 1.47
N PHE A 57 -9.01 -11.86 0.82
CA PHE A 57 -8.58 -10.46 0.94
C PHE A 57 -9.43 -9.47 0.11
N THR A 58 -10.02 -9.91 -1.01
CA THR A 58 -10.80 -9.03 -1.90
C THR A 58 -12.17 -9.62 -2.21
N ARG A 59 -13.17 -8.74 -2.41
CA ARG A 59 -14.52 -9.16 -2.84
C ARG A 59 -14.51 -9.94 -4.15
N ALA A 60 -13.65 -9.53 -5.10
CA ALA A 60 -13.49 -10.24 -6.36
C ALA A 60 -12.98 -11.67 -6.15
N ALA A 61 -11.98 -11.88 -5.28
CA ALA A 61 -11.48 -13.22 -4.96
C ALA A 61 -12.55 -14.09 -4.26
N ALA A 62 -13.34 -13.51 -3.36
CA ALA A 62 -14.45 -14.21 -2.71
C ALA A 62 -15.52 -14.65 -3.72
N SER A 63 -15.91 -13.74 -4.62
CA SER A 63 -16.89 -14.05 -5.69
C SER A 63 -16.37 -15.11 -6.65
N GLU A 64 -15.12 -15.00 -7.09
CA GLU A 64 -14.47 -15.99 -7.96
C GLU A 64 -14.39 -17.36 -7.27
N MET A 65 -14.06 -17.40 -5.97
CA MET A 65 -14.02 -18.64 -5.22
C MET A 65 -15.39 -19.28 -5.12
N LYS A 66 -16.43 -18.51 -4.83
CA LYS A 66 -17.82 -18.97 -4.75
C LYS A 66 -18.29 -19.53 -6.11
N GLU A 67 -17.99 -18.84 -7.22
CA GLU A 67 -18.26 -19.32 -8.57
C GLU A 67 -17.52 -20.63 -8.91
N ARG A 68 -16.23 -20.75 -8.53
CA ARG A 68 -15.46 -21.98 -8.78
C ARG A 68 -15.97 -23.18 -7.98
N VAL A 69 -16.37 -22.97 -6.73
CA VAL A 69 -17.00 -24.01 -5.92
C VAL A 69 -18.34 -24.43 -6.54
N ARG A 70 -19.15 -23.46 -6.96
CA ARG A 70 -20.43 -23.72 -7.65
C ARG A 70 -20.24 -24.53 -8.92
N ALA A 71 -19.33 -24.10 -9.81
CA ALA A 71 -19.06 -24.80 -11.06
C ALA A 71 -18.54 -26.25 -10.82
N ALA A 72 -17.72 -26.45 -9.79
CA ALA A 72 -17.26 -27.78 -9.42
C ALA A 72 -18.36 -28.70 -8.90
N LEU A 73 -19.33 -28.15 -8.12
CA LEU A 73 -20.52 -28.89 -7.69
C LEU A 73 -21.44 -29.23 -8.86
N GLU A 74 -21.65 -28.31 -9.81
CA GLU A 74 -22.45 -28.52 -11.03
C GLU A 74 -21.79 -29.67 -11.87
N GLU A 75 -20.48 -29.64 -12.07
CA GLU A 75 -19.74 -30.73 -12.74
C GLU A 75 -19.85 -32.09 -12.00
N ALA A 76 -19.87 -32.06 -10.67
CA ALA A 76 -20.05 -33.26 -9.85
C ALA A 76 -21.47 -33.83 -9.97
N ILE A 77 -22.52 -32.99 -10.07
CA ILE A 77 -23.91 -33.39 -10.33
C ILE A 77 -24.05 -34.00 -11.72
N GLU A 78 -23.43 -33.41 -12.73
CA GLU A 78 -23.45 -34.00 -14.09
C GLU A 78 -22.89 -35.44 -14.12
N LYS A 79 -21.89 -35.73 -13.30
CA LYS A 79 -21.30 -37.06 -13.16
C LYS A 79 -22.16 -38.03 -12.33
N ASN A 80 -22.83 -37.53 -11.30
CA ASN A 80 -23.69 -38.29 -10.38
C ASN A 80 -25.02 -37.55 -10.11
N PRO A 81 -25.97 -37.59 -11.06
CA PRO A 81 -27.22 -36.78 -10.94
C PRO A 81 -28.12 -37.16 -9.75
N ASP A 82 -27.99 -38.34 -9.23
CA ASP A 82 -28.83 -38.86 -8.13
C ASP A 82 -28.20 -38.68 -6.73
N ASN A 83 -27.04 -37.99 -6.64
CA ASN A 83 -26.40 -37.79 -5.35
C ASN A 83 -27.08 -36.64 -4.60
N GLU A 84 -27.95 -36.99 -3.61
CA GLU A 84 -28.74 -36.05 -2.80
C GLU A 84 -27.83 -35.08 -2.00
N ASN A 85 -26.66 -35.52 -1.55
CA ASN A 85 -25.72 -34.68 -0.82
C ASN A 85 -25.18 -33.53 -1.69
N ILE A 86 -24.73 -33.80 -2.92
CA ILE A 86 -24.18 -32.76 -3.82
C ILE A 86 -25.28 -31.76 -4.18
N ILE A 87 -26.51 -32.22 -4.43
CA ILE A 87 -27.65 -31.33 -4.70
C ILE A 87 -27.94 -30.44 -3.47
N LYS A 88 -27.89 -30.98 -2.26
CA LYS A 88 -28.02 -30.23 -1.02
C LYS A 88 -26.95 -29.15 -0.90
N GLN A 89 -25.67 -29.50 -1.15
CA GLN A 89 -24.56 -28.53 -1.06
C GLN A 89 -24.72 -27.37 -2.06
N LEU A 90 -25.17 -27.65 -3.28
CA LEU A 90 -25.45 -26.60 -4.27
C LEU A 90 -26.56 -25.64 -3.80
N SER A 91 -27.55 -26.14 -3.10
CA SER A 91 -28.62 -25.31 -2.52
C SER A 91 -28.11 -24.45 -1.36
N LEU A 92 -27.19 -24.98 -0.55
CA LEU A 92 -26.61 -24.31 0.63
C LEU A 92 -25.56 -23.24 0.28
N ILE A 93 -25.02 -23.21 -0.97
CA ILE A 93 -23.93 -22.30 -1.36
C ILE A 93 -24.29 -20.82 -1.18
N HIS A 94 -25.58 -20.47 -1.22
CA HIS A 94 -26.03 -19.10 -0.97
C HIS A 94 -25.81 -18.66 0.48
N ASN A 95 -25.88 -19.59 1.43
CA ASN A 95 -25.70 -19.39 2.85
C ASN A 95 -24.24 -19.54 3.29
N ALA A 96 -23.37 -20.03 2.39
CA ALA A 96 -21.96 -20.25 2.69
C ALA A 96 -21.22 -18.94 3.00
N ASP A 97 -20.48 -18.93 4.09
CA ASP A 97 -19.64 -17.79 4.52
C ASP A 97 -18.32 -17.76 3.73
N ILE A 98 -18.43 -17.50 2.41
CA ILE A 98 -17.30 -17.24 1.51
C ILE A 98 -17.26 -15.74 1.23
N SER A 99 -16.42 -14.98 1.93
CA SER A 99 -16.47 -13.51 1.91
C SER A 99 -15.12 -12.87 2.23
N THR A 100 -15.05 -11.54 2.20
CA THR A 100 -13.92 -10.82 2.80
C THR A 100 -14.09 -10.75 4.31
N ILE A 101 -12.96 -10.56 5.04
CA ILE A 101 -13.01 -10.41 6.50
C ILE A 101 -13.90 -9.23 6.92
N ASP A 102 -13.86 -8.11 6.18
CA ASP A 102 -14.72 -6.95 6.46
C ASP A 102 -16.20 -7.27 6.29
N SER A 103 -16.56 -8.07 5.26
CA SER A 103 -17.94 -8.52 5.05
C SER A 103 -18.40 -9.46 6.15
N PHE A 104 -17.50 -10.32 6.64
CA PHE A 104 -17.76 -11.20 7.78
C PHE A 104 -17.97 -10.39 9.06
N CYS A 105 -17.11 -9.40 9.34
CA CYS A 105 -17.31 -8.49 10.48
C CYS A 105 -18.63 -7.74 10.38
N ALA A 106 -18.99 -7.21 9.20
CA ALA A 106 -20.25 -6.52 8.98
C ALA A 106 -21.47 -7.43 9.23
N LYS A 107 -21.38 -8.73 8.88
CA LYS A 107 -22.40 -9.74 9.17
C LYS A 107 -22.56 -9.90 10.69
N ILE A 108 -21.46 -10.14 11.43
CA ILE A 108 -21.47 -10.27 12.90
C ILE A 108 -22.13 -9.06 13.55
N VAL A 109 -21.74 -7.85 13.15
CA VAL A 109 -22.30 -6.60 13.70
C VAL A 109 -23.78 -6.48 13.41
N ARG A 110 -24.24 -6.78 12.19
CA ARG A 110 -25.66 -6.70 11.81
C ARG A 110 -26.52 -7.72 12.52
N GLU A 111 -26.02 -8.91 12.77
CA GLU A 111 -26.76 -9.98 13.47
C GLU A 111 -26.80 -9.79 15.01
N ASN A 112 -25.86 -8.97 15.57
CA ASN A 112 -25.69 -8.79 17.02
C ASN A 112 -25.57 -7.31 17.43
N PHE A 113 -26.18 -6.38 16.70
CA PHE A 113 -26.10 -4.94 16.97
C PHE A 113 -26.62 -4.57 18.38
N ASP A 114 -27.54 -5.35 18.94
CA ASP A 114 -28.08 -5.20 20.28
C ASP A 114 -27.04 -5.40 21.40
N LYS A 115 -25.95 -6.13 21.14
CA LYS A 115 -24.87 -6.39 22.11
C LYS A 115 -23.92 -5.20 22.29
N ILE A 116 -23.90 -4.26 21.35
CA ILE A 116 -23.02 -3.10 21.37
C ILE A 116 -23.77 -1.77 21.35
N ASP A 117 -25.07 -1.79 21.61
CA ASP A 117 -25.97 -0.62 21.66
C ASP A 117 -25.91 0.24 20.37
N LEU A 118 -25.86 -0.42 19.21
CA LEU A 118 -25.75 0.21 17.90
C LEU A 118 -27.15 0.34 17.25
N ASP A 119 -27.41 1.49 16.60
CA ASP A 119 -28.66 1.68 15.83
C ASP A 119 -28.71 0.65 14.67
N PRO A 120 -29.78 -0.15 14.53
CA PRO A 120 -29.89 -1.13 13.46
C PRO A 120 -29.87 -0.53 12.04
N ASN A 121 -30.17 0.75 11.89
CA ASN A 121 -30.16 1.45 10.60
C ASN A 121 -28.78 2.05 10.22
N PHE A 122 -27.73 1.66 10.91
CA PHE A 122 -26.40 2.14 10.58
C PHE A 122 -26.01 1.83 9.13
N ARG A 123 -25.27 2.74 8.51
CA ARG A 123 -24.66 2.52 7.19
C ARG A 123 -23.13 2.58 7.25
N ILE A 124 -22.51 1.91 6.31
CA ILE A 124 -21.05 2.03 6.13
C ILE A 124 -20.81 3.29 5.32
N ALA A 125 -20.03 4.23 5.88
CA ALA A 125 -19.65 5.46 5.21
C ALA A 125 -18.50 5.21 4.22
N ASP A 126 -18.47 5.96 3.14
CA ASP A 126 -17.36 5.93 2.21
C ASP A 126 -16.10 6.61 2.79
N GLU A 127 -14.96 6.30 2.20
CA GLU A 127 -13.66 6.81 2.67
C GLU A 127 -13.59 8.35 2.66
N THR A 128 -14.27 8.98 1.71
CA THR A 128 -14.30 10.44 1.58
C THR A 128 -15.10 11.09 2.69
N GLU A 129 -16.30 10.57 2.97
CA GLU A 129 -17.14 11.05 4.07
C GLU A 129 -16.38 10.92 5.41
N ILE A 130 -15.72 9.80 5.63
CA ILE A 130 -14.92 9.57 6.82
C ILE A 130 -13.77 10.58 6.94
N LYS A 131 -13.04 10.87 5.87
CA LYS A 131 -11.98 11.89 5.86
C LYS A 131 -12.53 13.27 6.18
N MET A 132 -13.70 13.62 5.65
CA MET A 132 -14.34 14.90 5.95
C MET A 132 -14.71 15.03 7.44
N ILE A 133 -15.33 14.00 8.00
CA ILE A 133 -15.73 13.99 9.40
C ILE A 133 -14.50 14.05 10.32
N LYS A 134 -13.43 13.31 9.99
CA LYS A 134 -12.17 13.40 10.74
C LYS A 134 -11.61 14.81 10.77
N ALA A 135 -11.51 15.47 9.61
CA ALA A 135 -10.99 16.83 9.52
C ALA A 135 -11.86 17.83 10.29
N ASP A 136 -13.20 17.69 10.21
CA ASP A 136 -14.11 18.56 10.94
C ASP A 136 -13.98 18.36 12.46
N VAL A 137 -13.93 17.10 12.94
CA VAL A 137 -13.78 16.77 14.37
C VAL A 137 -12.45 17.23 14.92
N ILE A 138 -11.34 17.01 14.18
CA ILE A 138 -10.02 17.49 14.60
C ILE A 138 -9.99 19.02 14.65
N GLY A 139 -10.56 19.69 13.66
CA GLY A 139 -10.64 21.14 13.61
C GLY A 139 -11.40 21.72 14.79
N GLU A 140 -12.63 21.23 15.06
CA GLU A 140 -13.46 21.64 16.20
C GLU A 140 -12.72 21.37 17.53
N MET A 141 -12.13 20.19 17.68
CA MET A 141 -11.38 19.84 18.89
C MET A 141 -10.19 20.77 19.14
N LEU A 142 -9.38 21.04 18.11
CA LEU A 142 -8.21 21.92 18.26
C LEU A 142 -8.64 23.37 18.56
N GLU A 143 -9.75 23.86 17.99
CA GLU A 143 -10.31 25.16 18.33
C GLU A 143 -10.68 25.25 19.80
N ASP A 144 -11.31 24.22 20.38
CA ASP A 144 -11.61 24.17 21.82
C ASP A 144 -10.33 24.28 22.66
N TYR A 145 -9.27 23.52 22.35
CA TYR A 145 -8.00 23.59 23.06
C TYR A 145 -7.30 24.94 22.94
N TYR A 146 -7.43 25.64 21.80
CA TYR A 146 -6.94 27.02 21.63
C TYR A 146 -7.74 28.02 22.48
N LEU A 147 -9.06 27.84 22.56
CA LEU A 147 -9.94 28.69 23.37
C LEU A 147 -9.72 28.51 24.87
N GLU A 148 -9.49 27.28 25.33
CA GLU A 148 -9.17 26.95 26.72
C GLU A 148 -7.79 27.45 27.13
N ALA A 149 -6.90 27.73 26.17
CA ALA A 149 -5.51 28.16 26.38
C ALA A 149 -4.72 27.20 27.31
N ASP A 150 -4.93 25.87 27.20
CA ASP A 150 -4.17 24.86 27.97
C ASP A 150 -2.66 25.07 27.74
N GLU A 151 -1.92 25.29 28.84
CA GLU A 151 -0.49 25.65 28.77
C GLU A 151 0.34 24.56 28.06
N LYS A 152 0.02 23.27 28.28
CA LYS A 152 0.75 22.17 27.68
C LYS A 152 0.42 22.04 26.19
N PHE A 153 -0.86 22.27 25.81
CA PHE A 153 -1.26 22.33 24.42
C PHE A 153 -0.60 23.50 23.69
N MET A 154 -0.56 24.69 24.30
CA MET A 154 0.08 25.86 23.72
C MET A 154 1.59 25.68 23.53
N SER A 155 2.27 24.97 24.46
CA SER A 155 3.66 24.58 24.28
C SER A 155 3.84 23.61 23.12
N LEU A 156 3.01 22.55 23.04
CA LEU A 156 3.02 21.62 21.91
C LEU A 156 2.80 22.33 20.58
N ALA A 157 1.79 23.22 20.53
CA ALA A 157 1.46 23.98 19.33
C ALA A 157 2.64 24.84 18.87
N LYS A 158 3.35 25.50 19.77
CA LYS A 158 4.57 26.28 19.46
C LYS A 158 5.69 25.38 18.93
N GLN A 159 5.91 24.22 19.55
CA GLN A 159 6.96 23.27 19.16
C GLN A 159 6.76 22.77 17.72
N TYR A 160 5.53 22.51 17.32
CA TYR A 160 5.22 21.93 16.00
C TYR A 160 4.78 22.96 14.95
N SER A 161 4.70 24.27 15.29
CA SER A 161 4.15 25.36 14.45
C SER A 161 5.12 25.96 13.42
N ALA A 162 6.19 25.30 13.05
CA ALA A 162 7.10 25.81 12.03
C ALA A 162 6.46 25.78 10.63
N GLY A 163 5.66 26.82 10.31
CA GLY A 163 5.08 27.08 8.98
C GLY A 163 3.58 27.33 8.98
N ARG A 164 2.72 26.34 8.97
CA ARG A 164 1.25 26.45 9.05
C ARG A 164 0.77 25.68 10.27
N LEU A 165 0.24 26.39 11.25
CA LEU A 165 -0.03 25.89 12.61
C LEU A 165 -0.97 24.68 12.70
N LYS A 166 -2.03 24.62 11.90
CA LYS A 166 -3.05 23.56 12.00
C LYS A 166 -2.55 22.22 11.45
N ASP A 167 -1.94 22.23 10.28
CA ASP A 167 -1.63 21.01 9.51
C ASP A 167 -0.69 20.01 10.26
N ASN A 168 0.12 20.50 11.19
CA ASN A 168 1.15 19.70 11.84
C ASN A 168 0.63 18.84 12.99
N ILE A 169 -0.31 19.35 13.79
CA ILE A 169 -0.88 18.62 14.94
C ILE A 169 -1.95 17.64 14.43
N GLU A 170 -2.75 18.05 13.44
CA GLU A 170 -3.71 17.17 12.76
C GLU A 170 -3.03 15.91 12.24
N GLU A 171 -1.91 16.07 11.51
CA GLU A 171 -1.12 14.94 10.98
C GLU A 171 -0.60 14.00 12.07
N LEU A 172 -0.16 14.54 13.23
CA LEU A 172 0.30 13.74 14.36
C LEU A 172 -0.83 12.87 14.93
N ILE A 173 -2.01 13.47 15.13
CA ILE A 173 -3.19 12.79 15.67
C ILE A 173 -3.65 11.70 14.68
N GLU A 174 -3.76 12.03 13.40
CA GLU A 174 -4.19 11.09 12.38
C GLU A 174 -3.22 9.91 12.23
N GLN A 175 -1.91 10.15 12.28
CA GLN A 175 -0.90 9.13 12.19
C GLN A 175 -0.97 8.17 13.38
N LEU A 176 -1.11 8.69 14.60
CA LEU A 176 -1.21 7.86 15.80
C LEU A 176 -2.53 7.08 15.82
N TYR A 177 -3.65 7.72 15.49
CA TYR A 177 -4.95 7.07 15.34
C TYR A 177 -4.92 5.93 14.31
N LYS A 178 -4.33 6.19 13.13
CA LYS A 178 -4.22 5.18 12.08
C LYS A 178 -3.46 3.93 12.56
N ASN A 179 -2.35 4.12 13.29
CA ASN A 179 -1.61 2.98 13.85
C ASN A 179 -2.41 2.25 14.92
N ALA A 180 -3.11 2.98 15.78
CA ALA A 180 -3.95 2.40 16.82
C ALA A 180 -5.03 1.47 16.27
N CYS A 181 -5.65 1.82 15.15
CA CYS A 181 -6.69 1.00 14.50
C CYS A 181 -6.20 -0.39 14.03
N GLY A 182 -4.90 -0.64 13.95
CA GLY A 182 -4.33 -1.96 13.66
C GLY A 182 -4.30 -2.92 14.85
N HIS A 183 -4.65 -2.46 16.04
CA HIS A 183 -4.60 -3.22 17.28
C HIS A 183 -6.01 -3.49 17.81
N SER A 184 -6.18 -4.60 18.51
CA SER A 184 -7.49 -5.07 18.99
C SER A 184 -8.13 -4.14 20.02
N ASP A 185 -7.31 -3.42 20.82
CA ASP A 185 -7.74 -2.35 21.71
C ASP A 185 -6.97 -1.06 21.40
N PRO A 186 -7.50 -0.21 20.49
CA PRO A 186 -6.86 1.02 20.07
C PRO A 186 -6.60 2.01 21.21
N GLU A 187 -7.55 2.14 22.16
CA GLU A 187 -7.39 3.09 23.27
C GLU A 187 -6.30 2.67 24.24
N LYS A 188 -6.26 1.39 24.60
CA LYS A 188 -5.23 0.83 25.46
C LYS A 188 -3.85 0.94 24.80
N TRP A 189 -3.79 0.70 23.51
CA TRP A 189 -2.55 0.85 22.73
C TRP A 189 -2.05 2.29 22.73
N VAL A 190 -2.92 3.29 22.44
CA VAL A 190 -2.54 4.72 22.49
C VAL A 190 -2.07 5.12 23.88
N LYS A 191 -2.77 4.68 24.94
CA LYS A 191 -2.35 4.96 26.34
C LYS A 191 -0.96 4.41 26.64
N ASN A 192 -0.60 3.26 26.08
CA ASN A 192 0.68 2.60 26.29
C ASN A 192 1.83 3.19 25.48
N CYS A 193 1.55 3.88 24.35
CA CYS A 193 2.57 4.45 23.47
C CYS A 193 3.55 5.40 24.16
N GLY A 194 3.12 6.05 25.24
CA GLY A 194 3.92 7.01 26.01
C GLY A 194 4.71 6.40 27.16
N ASN A 195 4.60 5.09 27.42
CA ASN A 195 5.17 4.49 28.63
C ASN A 195 6.68 4.71 28.75
N ILE A 196 7.41 4.71 27.65
CA ILE A 196 8.85 4.96 27.62
C ILE A 196 9.23 6.40 28.03
N TYR A 197 8.28 7.35 27.96
CA TYR A 197 8.45 8.74 28.37
C TYR A 197 8.00 9.01 29.83
N ASN A 198 7.43 8.02 30.52
CA ASN A 198 7.02 8.14 31.92
C ASN A 198 8.20 8.07 32.90
N ILE A 199 9.41 7.96 32.40
CA ILE A 199 10.66 7.95 33.14
C ILE A 199 10.91 9.34 33.76
N LYS A 200 11.20 9.39 35.06
CA LYS A 200 11.42 10.64 35.82
C LYS A 200 12.85 10.82 36.28
N THR A 201 13.62 9.76 36.35
CA THR A 201 14.98 9.77 36.88
C THR A 201 15.95 9.05 35.96
N LEU A 202 17.22 9.40 36.04
CA LEU A 202 18.30 8.72 35.34
C LEU A 202 18.34 7.21 35.66
N GLU A 203 18.16 6.86 36.94
CA GLU A 203 18.16 5.46 37.40
C GLU A 203 17.04 4.63 36.75
N GLU A 204 15.85 5.19 36.62
CA GLU A 204 14.73 4.54 35.88
C GLU A 204 15.08 4.33 34.42
N PHE A 205 15.73 5.30 33.75
CA PHE A 205 16.16 5.18 32.37
C PHE A 205 17.26 4.13 32.20
N GLU A 206 18.26 4.07 33.11
CA GLU A 206 19.32 3.07 33.06
C GLU A 206 18.79 1.63 33.18
N ASN A 207 17.69 1.46 33.92
CA ASN A 207 17.02 0.15 34.08
C ASN A 207 15.96 -0.14 33.04
N SER A 208 15.73 0.76 32.06
CA SER A 208 14.74 0.55 30.99
C SER A 208 15.22 -0.48 30.00
N GLU A 209 14.25 -1.16 29.38
CA GLU A 209 14.49 -2.14 28.30
C GLU A 209 15.09 -1.48 27.04
N LEU A 210 14.90 -0.17 26.85
CA LEU A 210 15.35 0.58 25.69
C LEU A 210 16.84 0.46 25.44
N LEU A 211 17.67 0.59 26.50
CA LEU A 211 19.13 0.46 26.34
C LEU A 211 19.54 -0.94 25.90
N GLY A 212 18.82 -1.96 26.39
CA GLY A 212 18.98 -3.35 25.94
C GLY A 212 18.61 -3.54 24.48
N GLU A 213 17.50 -2.95 24.04
CA GLU A 213 17.06 -3.00 22.64
C GLU A 213 18.06 -2.33 21.69
N ILE A 214 18.59 -1.16 22.06
CA ILE A 214 19.62 -0.45 21.29
C ILE A 214 20.87 -1.34 21.12
N VAL A 215 21.32 -1.96 22.21
CA VAL A 215 22.49 -2.85 22.19
C VAL A 215 22.23 -4.07 21.30
N ASN A 216 21.07 -4.70 21.43
CA ASN A 216 20.71 -5.88 20.64
C ASN A 216 20.58 -5.53 19.14
N PHE A 217 19.93 -4.40 18.84
CA PHE A 217 19.83 -3.91 17.45
C PHE A 217 21.23 -3.64 16.85
N ALA A 218 22.12 -2.98 17.62
CA ALA A 218 23.46 -2.70 17.17
C ALA A 218 24.27 -3.97 16.90
N LYS A 219 24.11 -5.04 17.71
CA LYS A 219 24.75 -6.33 17.47
C LYS A 219 24.35 -6.95 16.15
N LEU A 220 23.06 -6.89 15.78
CA LEU A 220 22.57 -7.41 14.49
C LEU A 220 23.18 -6.64 13.30
N GLU A 221 23.29 -5.30 13.43
CA GLU A 221 23.93 -4.46 12.40
C GLU A 221 25.44 -4.77 12.28
N LEU A 222 26.13 -4.96 13.41
CA LEU A 222 27.55 -5.31 13.44
C LEU A 222 27.82 -6.69 12.83
N ASP A 223 26.91 -7.67 12.99
CA ASP A 223 27.00 -8.97 12.29
C ASP A 223 27.04 -8.78 10.79
N GLY A 224 26.16 -7.95 10.23
CA GLY A 224 26.16 -7.66 8.80
C GLY A 224 27.44 -6.96 8.32
N ILE A 225 28.00 -6.06 9.12
CA ILE A 225 29.26 -5.38 8.81
C ILE A 225 30.42 -6.38 8.84
N LEU A 226 30.44 -7.31 9.78
CA LEU A 226 31.45 -8.37 9.88
C LEU A 226 31.36 -9.34 8.72
N GLU A 227 30.18 -9.70 8.25
CA GLU A 227 29.95 -10.54 7.05
C GLU A 227 30.51 -9.86 5.78
N ASP A 228 30.25 -8.54 5.61
CA ASP A 228 30.82 -7.77 4.49
C ASP A 228 32.36 -7.79 4.55
N LEU A 229 32.96 -7.56 5.72
CA LEU A 229 34.41 -7.57 5.89
C LEU A 229 35.02 -8.97 5.71
N ASN A 230 34.29 -10.03 6.09
CA ASN A 230 34.71 -11.39 5.85
C ASN A 230 34.75 -11.71 4.34
N THR A 231 33.80 -11.17 3.58
CA THR A 231 33.84 -11.26 2.12
C THR A 231 35.06 -10.52 1.54
N ALA A 232 35.38 -9.34 2.02
CA ALA A 232 36.58 -8.61 1.65
C ALA A 232 37.86 -9.38 2.01
N LEU A 233 37.87 -10.08 3.16
CA LEU A 233 38.97 -10.91 3.58
C LEU A 233 39.17 -12.12 2.64
N LYS A 234 38.11 -12.83 2.26
CA LYS A 234 38.16 -13.94 1.30
C LYS A 234 38.75 -13.49 -0.04
N ILE A 235 38.28 -12.38 -0.61
CA ILE A 235 38.82 -11.80 -1.84
C ILE A 235 40.30 -11.44 -1.69
N SER A 236 40.68 -10.93 -0.52
CA SER A 236 42.06 -10.55 -0.22
C SER A 236 43.03 -11.73 -0.16
N MET A 237 42.51 -12.93 0.18
CA MET A 237 43.27 -14.19 0.27
C MET A 237 43.40 -14.94 -1.08
N GLU A 238 42.70 -14.53 -2.12
CA GLU A 238 42.80 -15.15 -3.43
C GLU A 238 44.22 -14.98 -4.02
N THR A 239 44.60 -15.85 -4.95
CA THR A 239 45.98 -15.91 -5.49
C THR A 239 46.46 -14.60 -6.13
N ASP A 240 45.53 -13.85 -6.72
CA ASP A 240 45.73 -12.52 -7.33
C ASP A 240 45.09 -11.40 -6.49
N GLY A 241 44.67 -11.72 -5.27
CA GLY A 241 44.07 -10.78 -4.34
C GLY A 241 45.07 -9.77 -3.77
N PRO A 242 44.59 -8.66 -3.17
CA PRO A 242 45.44 -7.60 -2.69
C PRO A 242 46.27 -7.95 -1.44
N GLY A 243 46.05 -9.10 -0.79
CA GLY A 243 46.83 -9.51 0.37
C GLY A 243 46.67 -8.63 1.61
N CYS A 244 45.56 -7.93 1.73
CA CYS A 244 45.29 -6.98 2.85
C CYS A 244 44.78 -7.69 4.13
N VAL A 245 45.18 -8.92 4.37
CA VAL A 245 44.66 -9.82 5.42
C VAL A 245 44.82 -9.22 6.80
N ASP A 246 46.01 -8.80 7.20
CA ASP A 246 46.29 -8.30 8.54
C ASP A 246 45.44 -7.06 8.89
N GLY A 247 45.29 -6.12 7.93
CA GLY A 247 44.52 -4.91 8.14
C GLY A 247 43.00 -5.18 8.27
N LEU A 248 42.47 -6.11 7.45
CA LEU A 248 41.07 -6.52 7.57
C LEU A 248 40.80 -7.28 8.85
N THR A 249 41.67 -8.22 9.23
CA THR A 249 41.56 -8.98 10.48
C THR A 249 41.60 -8.06 11.69
N GLN A 250 42.52 -7.10 11.75
CA GLN A 250 42.57 -6.11 12.84
C GLN A 250 41.28 -5.28 12.92
N LEU A 251 40.70 -4.88 11.77
CA LEU A 251 39.43 -4.15 11.75
C LEU A 251 38.27 -5.04 12.26
N MET A 252 38.17 -6.28 11.79
CA MET A 252 37.17 -7.23 12.23
C MET A 252 37.27 -7.55 13.71
N GLU A 253 38.46 -7.71 14.26
CA GLU A 253 38.70 -7.88 15.69
C GLU A 253 38.18 -6.67 16.49
N SER A 254 38.50 -5.44 16.02
CA SER A 254 38.02 -4.22 16.67
C SER A 254 36.49 -4.11 16.68
N ILE A 255 35.81 -4.51 15.58
CA ILE A 255 34.36 -4.52 15.51
C ILE A 255 33.77 -5.65 16.36
N SER A 256 34.40 -6.81 16.39
CA SER A 256 33.99 -7.92 17.25
C SER A 256 34.09 -7.57 18.75
N GLU A 257 35.07 -6.75 19.15
CA GLU A 257 35.14 -6.26 20.54
C GLU A 257 33.96 -5.33 20.90
N ILE A 258 33.43 -4.53 19.94
CA ILE A 258 32.20 -3.76 20.16
C ILE A 258 31.02 -4.74 20.35
N GLN A 259 30.90 -5.74 19.51
CA GLN A 259 29.79 -6.70 19.53
C GLN A 259 29.72 -7.52 20.83
N LYS A 260 30.85 -7.81 21.46
CA LYS A 260 30.92 -8.50 22.78
C LYS A 260 30.31 -7.70 23.94
N GLN A 261 30.13 -6.39 23.75
CA GLN A 261 29.60 -5.55 24.84
C GLN A 261 28.07 -5.78 24.99
N ASN A 262 27.65 -5.95 26.25
CA ASN A 262 26.22 -6.13 26.59
C ASN A 262 25.64 -4.88 27.30
N ASN A 263 26.43 -3.81 27.44
CA ASN A 263 26.04 -2.59 28.12
C ASN A 263 26.27 -1.40 27.19
N TYR A 264 25.31 -0.49 27.14
CA TYR A 264 25.33 0.66 26.24
C TYR A 264 26.61 1.50 26.38
N ASN A 265 26.96 1.89 27.60
CA ASN A 265 28.14 2.74 27.87
C ASN A 265 29.45 2.07 27.45
N LYS A 266 29.58 0.75 27.70
CA LYS A 266 30.75 -0.01 27.27
C LYS A 266 30.80 -0.11 25.73
N MET A 267 29.67 -0.34 25.08
CA MET A 267 29.58 -0.41 23.63
C MET A 267 29.92 0.96 23.01
N ARG A 268 29.37 2.05 23.54
CA ARG A 268 29.68 3.43 23.13
C ARG A 268 31.17 3.74 23.20
N LEU A 269 31.83 3.35 24.29
CA LEU A 269 33.29 3.53 24.44
C LEU A 269 34.07 2.68 23.44
N ALA A 270 33.61 1.46 23.14
CA ALA A 270 34.22 0.57 22.17
C ALA A 270 34.15 1.12 20.74
N PHE A 271 33.03 1.75 20.36
CA PHE A 271 32.90 2.44 19.07
C PHE A 271 33.97 3.51 18.86
N ARG A 272 34.22 4.34 19.89
CA ARG A 272 35.25 5.39 19.86
C ARG A 272 36.68 4.84 19.74
N GLY A 273 36.88 3.58 20.09
CA GLY A 273 38.15 2.88 19.99
C GLY A 273 38.54 2.40 18.57
N VAL A 274 37.57 2.34 17.67
CA VAL A 274 37.82 1.83 16.32
C VAL A 274 38.58 2.82 15.46
N LYS A 275 39.75 2.42 15.02
CA LYS A 275 40.57 3.23 14.13
C LYS A 275 40.47 2.71 12.70
N SER A 276 40.40 3.62 11.74
CA SER A 276 40.46 3.26 10.34
C SER A 276 41.84 2.69 10.00
N VAL A 277 41.83 1.47 9.48
CA VAL A 277 43.09 0.79 9.07
C VAL A 277 43.35 1.08 7.61
N THR A 278 44.58 1.44 7.25
CA THR A 278 44.98 1.62 5.85
C THR A 278 45.31 0.27 5.25
N LEU A 279 44.59 -0.12 4.19
CA LEU A 279 44.85 -1.36 3.48
C LEU A 279 45.98 -1.13 2.45
N ARG A 280 47.10 -1.81 2.62
CA ARG A 280 48.20 -1.76 1.66
C ARG A 280 48.15 -3.02 0.80
N GLY A 281 47.88 -2.87 -0.52
CA GLY A 281 47.84 -3.98 -1.44
C GLY A 281 49.23 -4.55 -1.75
N ALA A 282 49.30 -5.85 -1.99
CA ALA A 282 50.53 -6.51 -2.46
C ALA A 282 50.92 -5.98 -3.88
N LYS A 283 52.21 -5.97 -4.19
CA LYS A 283 52.69 -5.59 -5.51
C LYS A 283 52.27 -6.65 -6.54
N GLY A 284 51.61 -6.23 -7.61
CA GLY A 284 51.19 -7.12 -8.70
C GLY A 284 49.86 -7.81 -8.49
N CYS A 285 49.03 -7.39 -7.50
CA CYS A 285 47.65 -7.85 -7.31
C CYS A 285 46.74 -7.29 -8.42
N ASP A 286 45.58 -7.95 -8.62
CA ASP A 286 44.53 -7.43 -9.49
C ASP A 286 43.96 -6.11 -8.94
N GLU A 287 44.06 -5.03 -9.72
CA GLU A 287 43.57 -3.70 -9.30
C GLU A 287 42.04 -3.67 -9.13
N ALA A 288 41.27 -4.50 -9.87
CA ALA A 288 39.85 -4.60 -9.69
C ALA A 288 39.47 -5.21 -8.31
N LYS A 289 40.12 -6.32 -7.93
CA LYS A 289 39.96 -6.95 -6.62
C LYS A 289 40.40 -6.02 -5.47
N LYS A 290 41.50 -5.29 -5.68
CA LYS A 290 41.96 -4.31 -4.70
C LYS A 290 40.95 -3.18 -4.49
N LYS A 291 40.39 -2.63 -5.55
CA LYS A 291 39.36 -1.61 -5.49
C LYS A 291 38.10 -2.15 -4.79
N GLN A 292 37.69 -3.35 -5.11
CA GLN A 292 36.56 -4.04 -4.49
C GLN A 292 36.75 -4.19 -2.97
N VAL A 293 37.87 -4.67 -2.50
CA VAL A 293 38.19 -4.77 -1.05
C VAL A 293 38.15 -3.39 -0.39
N GLN A 294 38.66 -2.35 -1.05
CA GLN A 294 38.60 -0.98 -0.55
C GLN A 294 37.17 -0.44 -0.47
N ASP A 295 36.34 -0.72 -1.45
CA ASP A 295 34.94 -0.27 -1.49
C ASP A 295 34.09 -0.98 -0.45
N ILE A 296 34.26 -2.31 -0.27
CA ILE A 296 33.58 -3.04 0.81
C ILE A 296 33.98 -2.47 2.18
N LYS A 297 35.30 -2.29 2.41
CA LYS A 297 35.78 -1.69 3.66
C LYS A 297 35.18 -0.28 3.86
N LYS A 298 35.17 0.56 2.82
CA LYS A 298 34.61 1.91 2.89
C LYS A 298 33.13 1.88 3.28
N LYS A 299 32.33 1.04 2.61
CA LYS A 299 30.90 0.84 2.94
C LYS A 299 30.72 0.33 4.36
N ALA A 300 31.52 -0.62 4.82
CA ALA A 300 31.50 -1.14 6.17
C ALA A 300 31.79 -0.04 7.20
N MET A 301 32.82 0.80 6.96
CA MET A 301 33.16 1.91 7.83
C MET A 301 32.09 3.02 7.83
N ASP A 302 31.50 3.32 6.69
CA ASP A 302 30.38 4.30 6.58
C ASP A 302 29.15 3.80 7.34
N ARG A 303 28.83 2.49 7.27
CA ARG A 303 27.76 1.88 8.07
C ARG A 303 28.04 1.94 9.56
N LEU A 304 29.27 1.61 9.96
CA LEU A 304 29.72 1.66 11.34
C LEU A 304 29.64 3.10 11.89
N GLY A 305 30.13 4.09 11.15
CA GLY A 305 30.06 5.51 11.54
C GLY A 305 28.63 6.03 11.65
N LYS A 306 27.73 5.59 10.78
CA LYS A 306 26.30 5.91 10.87
C LYS A 306 25.65 5.28 12.10
N LEU A 307 25.99 4.01 12.41
CA LEU A 307 25.48 3.34 13.59
C LEU A 307 25.93 4.06 14.87
N GLU A 308 27.21 4.44 14.95
CA GLU A 308 27.77 5.23 16.05
C GLU A 308 27.07 6.58 16.20
N SER A 309 27.00 7.39 15.13
CA SER A 309 26.43 8.74 15.17
C SER A 309 24.92 8.76 15.45
N GLU A 310 24.19 7.75 15.03
CA GLU A 310 22.73 7.71 15.22
C GLU A 310 22.34 7.14 16.59
N LEU A 311 23.04 6.11 17.10
CA LEU A 311 22.64 5.39 18.29
C LEU A 311 23.60 5.50 19.48
N PHE A 312 24.88 5.88 19.29
CA PHE A 312 25.92 5.88 20.33
C PHE A 312 26.63 7.21 20.53
N GLU A 313 26.16 8.29 19.92
CA GLU A 313 26.72 9.63 20.10
C GLU A 313 26.44 10.19 21.50
N GLN A 314 25.19 10.09 21.94
CA GLN A 314 24.73 10.63 23.23
C GLN A 314 25.17 9.77 24.42
N THR A 315 25.33 10.40 25.58
CA THR A 315 25.47 9.69 26.87
C THR A 315 24.08 9.24 27.36
N VAL A 316 24.06 8.34 28.34
CA VAL A 316 22.79 7.89 28.95
C VAL A 316 22.09 9.04 29.65
N GLU A 317 22.85 9.96 30.26
CA GLU A 317 22.35 11.16 30.93
C GLU A 317 21.71 12.14 29.95
N GLU A 318 22.32 12.33 28.75
CA GLU A 318 21.75 13.18 27.69
C GLU A 318 20.47 12.59 27.12
N MET A 319 20.45 11.28 26.89
CA MET A 319 19.25 10.58 26.42
C MET A 319 18.11 10.64 27.45
N ALA A 320 18.41 10.41 28.71
CA ALA A 320 17.42 10.53 29.79
C ALA A 320 16.84 11.93 29.87
N ALA A 321 17.68 12.97 29.77
CA ALA A 321 17.23 14.36 29.76
C ALA A 321 16.30 14.67 28.57
N ASP A 322 16.61 14.17 27.35
CA ASP A 322 15.77 14.34 26.17
C ASP A 322 14.41 13.64 26.33
N ILE A 323 14.37 12.43 26.89
CA ILE A 323 13.14 11.67 27.16
C ILE A 323 12.27 12.40 28.19
N ILE A 324 12.87 12.83 29.33
CA ILE A 324 12.15 13.56 30.39
C ILE A 324 11.57 14.87 29.84
N LYS A 325 12.34 15.61 29.06
CA LYS A 325 11.90 16.87 28.44
C LYS A 325 10.77 16.67 27.42
N SER A 326 10.74 15.54 26.73
CA SER A 326 9.72 15.22 25.73
C SER A 326 8.42 14.69 26.34
N HIS A 327 8.40 14.34 27.63
CA HIS A 327 7.26 13.72 28.32
C HIS A 327 5.95 14.52 28.16
N ASP A 328 5.97 15.84 28.40
CA ASP A 328 4.75 16.66 28.34
C ASP A 328 4.19 16.74 26.92
N SER A 329 5.05 16.85 25.92
CA SER A 329 4.64 16.87 24.51
C SER A 329 4.02 15.53 24.09
N VAL A 330 4.64 14.40 24.45
CA VAL A 330 4.09 13.05 24.14
C VAL A 330 2.78 12.82 24.88
N SER A 331 2.71 13.17 26.17
CA SER A 331 1.48 13.04 26.96
C SER A 331 0.33 13.87 26.38
N MET A 332 0.62 15.05 25.83
CA MET A 332 -0.40 15.89 25.18
C MET A 332 -0.83 15.28 23.84
N ILE A 333 0.09 14.76 23.02
CA ILE A 333 -0.27 14.08 21.76
C ILE A 333 -1.20 12.88 22.04
N ILE A 334 -0.89 12.07 23.06
CA ILE A 334 -1.72 10.95 23.50
C ILE A 334 -3.10 11.45 23.94
N LYS A 335 -3.16 12.48 24.78
CA LYS A 335 -4.41 13.09 25.26
C LYS A 335 -5.28 13.57 24.09
N LEU A 336 -4.69 14.30 23.15
CA LEU A 336 -5.38 14.78 21.95
C LEU A 336 -5.90 13.62 21.07
N THR A 337 -5.09 12.57 20.90
CA THR A 337 -5.50 11.41 20.11
C THR A 337 -6.67 10.67 20.77
N LEU A 338 -6.65 10.47 22.09
CA LEU A 338 -7.76 9.83 22.82
C LEU A 338 -9.03 10.69 22.80
N ASP A 339 -8.92 12.02 22.94
CA ASP A 339 -10.07 12.92 22.84
C ASP A 339 -10.64 12.93 21.39
N PHE A 340 -9.77 12.95 20.39
CA PHE A 340 -10.18 12.79 19.00
C PHE A 340 -10.92 11.47 18.79
N MET A 341 -10.38 10.34 19.26
CA MET A 341 -11.02 9.02 19.11
C MET A 341 -12.44 9.03 19.67
N LYS A 342 -12.61 9.61 20.86
CA LYS A 342 -13.92 9.72 21.50
C LYS A 342 -14.87 10.60 20.70
N ARG A 343 -14.49 11.85 20.39
CA ARG A 343 -15.34 12.78 19.63
C ARG A 343 -15.69 12.25 18.25
N PHE A 344 -14.74 11.55 17.60
CA PHE A 344 -14.97 10.97 16.29
C PHE A 344 -15.93 9.79 16.35
N ALA A 345 -15.84 8.93 17.37
CA ALA A 345 -16.82 7.86 17.62
C ALA A 345 -18.21 8.43 17.90
N ASP A 346 -18.32 9.45 18.76
CA ASP A 346 -19.59 10.14 19.08
C ASP A 346 -20.21 10.75 17.81
N LYS A 347 -19.40 11.42 16.97
CA LYS A 347 -19.87 12.03 15.71
C LYS A 347 -20.36 11.00 14.69
N LYS A 348 -19.68 9.85 14.59
CA LYS A 348 -20.16 8.72 13.76
C LYS A 348 -21.48 8.15 14.30
N GLY A 349 -21.59 7.98 15.61
CA GLY A 349 -22.83 7.55 16.27
C GLY A 349 -24.00 8.48 16.01
N GLU A 350 -23.82 9.81 16.17
CA GLU A 350 -24.85 10.83 15.87
C GLU A 350 -25.38 10.74 14.42
N LYS A 351 -24.49 10.37 13.46
CA LYS A 351 -24.82 10.24 12.04
C LYS A 351 -25.33 8.85 11.65
N GLY A 352 -25.33 7.90 12.55
CA GLY A 352 -25.68 6.50 12.28
C GLY A 352 -24.77 5.83 11.26
N ILE A 353 -23.46 6.15 11.28
CA ILE A 353 -22.47 5.63 10.34
C ILE A 353 -21.34 4.90 11.05
N MET A 354 -20.69 4.00 10.33
CA MET A 354 -19.44 3.36 10.73
C MET A 354 -18.43 3.36 9.59
N ASP A 355 -17.16 3.30 9.91
CA ASP A 355 -16.07 3.07 8.95
C ASP A 355 -15.64 1.59 8.93
N PHE A 356 -14.70 1.25 8.04
CA PHE A 356 -14.19 -0.12 7.94
C PHE A 356 -13.46 -0.59 9.21
N ASN A 357 -12.79 0.31 9.94
CA ASN A 357 -12.13 -0.06 11.19
C ASN A 357 -13.16 -0.35 12.28
N ASP A 358 -14.24 0.45 12.33
CA ASP A 358 -15.33 0.20 13.29
C ASP A 358 -15.94 -1.19 13.13
N GLN A 359 -16.12 -1.67 11.89
CA GLN A 359 -16.67 -3.01 11.65
C GLN A 359 -15.85 -4.09 12.36
N ALA A 360 -14.52 -4.03 12.22
CA ALA A 360 -13.63 -5.00 12.83
C ALA A 360 -13.63 -4.88 14.38
N HIS A 361 -13.55 -3.65 14.91
CA HIS A 361 -13.54 -3.44 16.36
C HIS A 361 -14.90 -3.74 17.02
N PHE A 362 -16.01 -3.45 16.35
CA PHE A 362 -17.34 -3.83 16.85
C PHE A 362 -17.54 -5.35 16.81
N ALA A 363 -17.06 -6.01 15.76
CA ALA A 363 -17.06 -7.47 15.73
C ALA A 363 -16.25 -8.05 16.90
N LEU A 364 -15.06 -7.49 17.20
CA LEU A 364 -14.27 -7.90 18.37
C LEU A 364 -15.02 -7.67 19.69
N LYS A 365 -15.68 -6.53 19.87
CA LYS A 365 -16.49 -6.23 21.07
C LYS A 365 -17.66 -7.21 21.26
N ILE A 366 -18.21 -7.72 20.15
CA ILE A 366 -19.26 -8.74 20.18
C ILE A 366 -18.67 -10.11 20.52
N LEU A 367 -17.50 -10.43 19.98
CA LEU A 367 -16.89 -11.76 20.06
C LEU A 367 -16.06 -11.98 21.33
N LEU A 368 -15.46 -10.92 21.89
CA LEU A 368 -14.55 -10.99 23.01
C LEU A 368 -15.04 -10.14 24.18
N SER A 369 -14.85 -10.64 25.40
CA SER A 369 -15.08 -9.93 26.65
C SER A 369 -13.81 -9.96 27.50
N GLU A 370 -13.63 -8.94 28.35
CA GLU A 370 -12.52 -8.85 29.30
C GLU A 370 -13.03 -8.96 30.73
N ASP A 371 -12.37 -9.74 31.58
CA ASP A 371 -12.71 -9.85 33.00
C ASP A 371 -12.06 -8.68 33.80
N GLU A 372 -12.42 -8.57 35.09
CA GLU A 372 -11.88 -7.54 36.00
C GLU A 372 -10.35 -7.61 36.16
N LYS A 373 -9.72 -8.70 35.76
CA LYS A 373 -8.27 -8.92 35.82
C LYS A 373 -7.57 -8.63 34.49
N GLY A 374 -8.34 -8.26 33.44
CA GLY A 374 -7.81 -8.00 32.13
C GLY A 374 -7.60 -9.23 31.26
N ASN A 375 -8.16 -10.40 31.62
CA ASN A 375 -8.13 -11.60 30.78
C ASN A 375 -9.23 -11.52 29.73
N VAL A 376 -8.87 -11.70 28.47
CA VAL A 376 -9.78 -11.72 27.33
C VAL A 376 -10.29 -13.14 27.10
N TYR A 377 -11.61 -13.30 26.90
CA TYR A 377 -12.25 -14.57 26.65
C TYR A 377 -13.40 -14.47 25.63
N PRO A 378 -13.70 -15.54 24.87
CA PRO A 378 -14.79 -15.56 23.90
C PRO A 378 -16.17 -15.43 24.56
N THR A 379 -17.05 -14.62 23.98
CA THR A 379 -18.45 -14.46 24.38
C THR A 379 -19.29 -15.69 23.98
N ASP A 380 -20.58 -15.72 24.37
CA ASP A 380 -21.49 -16.77 23.93
C ASP A 380 -21.72 -16.74 22.42
N VAL A 381 -21.72 -15.55 21.79
CA VAL A 381 -21.81 -15.40 20.32
C VAL A 381 -20.62 -16.09 19.67
N ALA A 382 -19.41 -15.80 20.13
CA ALA A 382 -18.20 -16.42 19.60
C ALA A 382 -18.20 -17.94 19.77
N ARG A 383 -18.66 -18.45 20.94
CA ARG A 383 -18.77 -19.90 21.20
C ARG A 383 -19.76 -20.59 20.28
N GLN A 384 -20.93 -19.98 20.04
CA GLN A 384 -21.93 -20.52 19.11
C GLN A 384 -21.37 -20.57 17.68
N MET A 385 -20.67 -19.52 17.25
CA MET A 385 -20.03 -19.51 15.93
C MET A 385 -18.93 -20.58 15.83
N ALA A 386 -18.13 -20.75 16.88
CA ALA A 386 -17.08 -21.77 16.94
C ALA A 386 -17.65 -23.22 16.89
N GLU A 387 -18.84 -23.46 17.46
CA GLU A 387 -19.53 -24.74 17.35
C GLU A 387 -20.01 -25.01 15.93
N ASN A 388 -20.49 -23.97 15.23
CA ASN A 388 -20.99 -24.08 13.86
C ASN A 388 -19.89 -24.31 12.84
N TYR A 389 -18.75 -23.60 12.93
CA TYR A 389 -17.69 -23.74 11.93
C TYR A 389 -16.85 -24.99 12.12
N LYS A 390 -16.92 -25.92 11.17
CA LYS A 390 -16.10 -27.14 11.14
C LYS A 390 -14.64 -26.80 10.76
N GLU A 391 -14.45 -25.91 9.81
CA GLU A 391 -13.13 -25.41 9.40
C GLU A 391 -13.19 -23.91 9.01
N ILE A 392 -12.16 -23.17 9.40
CA ILE A 392 -11.94 -21.76 9.06
C ILE A 392 -10.78 -21.70 8.09
N MET A 393 -11.02 -21.23 6.87
CA MET A 393 -10.04 -21.16 5.79
C MET A 393 -9.70 -19.71 5.48
N ILE A 394 -8.41 -19.37 5.49
CA ILE A 394 -7.90 -18.01 5.29
C ILE A 394 -7.00 -18.01 4.06
N ASP A 395 -7.43 -17.34 3.00
CA ASP A 395 -6.60 -17.11 1.81
C ASP A 395 -5.78 -15.82 1.97
N GLU A 396 -4.59 -15.78 1.38
CA GLU A 396 -3.63 -14.66 1.46
C GLU A 396 -3.30 -14.28 2.92
N TYR A 397 -3.13 -15.28 3.81
CA TYR A 397 -2.92 -15.09 5.26
C TYR A 397 -1.74 -14.14 5.59
N GLN A 398 -0.74 -13.98 4.71
CA GLN A 398 0.38 -13.06 4.91
C GLN A 398 -0.03 -11.56 4.89
N ASP A 399 -1.26 -11.25 4.54
CA ASP A 399 -1.79 -9.88 4.54
C ASP A 399 -2.71 -9.60 5.74
N SER A 400 -2.83 -10.55 6.68
CA SER A 400 -3.63 -10.40 7.91
C SER A 400 -2.94 -9.45 8.90
N ASN A 401 -3.75 -8.80 9.75
CA ASN A 401 -3.31 -7.99 10.89
C ASN A 401 -3.77 -8.60 12.23
N TYR A 402 -3.34 -8.02 13.35
CA TYR A 402 -3.67 -8.52 14.70
C TYR A 402 -5.17 -8.54 14.96
N VAL A 403 -5.92 -7.52 14.54
CA VAL A 403 -7.38 -7.44 14.72
C VAL A 403 -8.07 -8.61 14.02
N GLN A 404 -7.69 -8.88 12.77
CA GLN A 404 -8.22 -9.97 11.97
C GLN A 404 -7.85 -11.34 12.55
N GLU A 405 -6.63 -11.48 13.03
CA GLU A 405 -6.17 -12.70 13.71
C GLU A 405 -7.01 -12.98 14.96
N ASP A 406 -7.27 -11.98 15.79
CA ASP A 406 -8.07 -12.13 17.01
C ASP A 406 -9.54 -12.47 16.71
N ILE A 407 -10.13 -11.84 15.66
CA ILE A 407 -11.49 -12.17 15.20
C ILE A 407 -11.58 -13.64 14.79
N LEU A 408 -10.67 -14.12 13.95
CA LEU A 408 -10.69 -15.48 13.44
C LEU A 408 -10.38 -16.52 14.52
N ASN A 409 -9.47 -16.20 15.44
CA ASN A 409 -9.18 -17.04 16.58
C ASN A 409 -10.37 -17.13 17.56
N SER A 410 -11.13 -16.04 17.75
CA SER A 410 -12.29 -16.01 18.67
C SER A 410 -13.44 -16.92 18.23
N VAL A 411 -13.60 -17.11 16.90
CA VAL A 411 -14.62 -17.99 16.31
C VAL A 411 -14.07 -19.39 15.97
N SER A 412 -12.83 -19.68 16.34
CA SER A 412 -12.23 -21.01 16.22
C SER A 412 -12.60 -21.87 17.42
N LYS A 413 -12.47 -23.19 17.29
CA LYS A 413 -12.83 -24.15 18.36
C LYS A 413 -11.93 -24.12 19.60
N GLY A 414 -10.89 -23.28 19.59
CA GLY A 414 -10.00 -23.07 20.73
C GLY A 414 -9.04 -24.22 21.02
N GLN A 415 -8.44 -24.21 22.21
CA GLN A 415 -7.39 -25.15 22.59
C GLN A 415 -7.87 -26.60 22.54
N GLY A 416 -7.16 -27.43 21.77
CA GLY A 416 -7.40 -28.87 21.66
C GLY A 416 -8.26 -29.32 20.47
N VAL A 417 -8.86 -28.37 19.71
CA VAL A 417 -9.57 -28.67 18.46
C VAL A 417 -9.00 -27.78 17.36
N ASN A 418 -8.27 -28.37 16.45
CA ASN A 418 -7.52 -27.66 15.41
C ASN A 418 -8.38 -27.57 14.13
N ASN A 419 -8.91 -26.40 13.82
CA ASN A 419 -9.79 -26.20 12.67
C ASN A 419 -9.45 -24.95 11.83
N ILE A 420 -8.20 -24.44 11.92
CA ILE A 420 -7.76 -23.29 11.14
C ILE A 420 -6.86 -23.73 10.02
N PHE A 421 -7.21 -23.36 8.79
CA PHE A 421 -6.46 -23.61 7.57
C PHE A 421 -6.05 -22.28 6.96
N MET A 422 -4.76 -22.02 6.87
CA MET A 422 -4.17 -20.78 6.38
C MET A 422 -3.34 -21.01 5.13
N VAL A 423 -3.57 -20.21 4.08
CA VAL A 423 -2.78 -20.27 2.84
C VAL A 423 -2.18 -18.91 2.57
N GLY A 424 -0.89 -18.88 2.23
CA GLY A 424 -0.22 -17.62 1.92
C GLY A 424 1.20 -17.80 1.39
N ASP A 425 1.80 -16.66 1.05
CA ASP A 425 3.21 -16.55 0.66
C ASP A 425 3.77 -15.25 1.24
N VAL A 426 4.57 -15.32 2.28
CA VAL A 426 5.14 -14.11 2.93
C VAL A 426 5.94 -13.26 1.95
N LYS A 427 6.53 -13.86 0.89
CA LYS A 427 7.21 -13.13 -0.19
C LYS A 427 6.26 -12.23 -1.01
N GLN A 428 4.94 -12.40 -0.85
CA GLN A 428 3.90 -11.59 -1.50
C GLN A 428 3.16 -10.67 -0.51
N SER A 429 3.63 -10.50 0.73
CA SER A 429 3.09 -9.52 1.66
C SER A 429 3.55 -8.12 1.29
N ILE A 430 2.64 -7.33 0.70
CA ILE A 430 2.89 -5.97 0.17
C ILE A 430 1.84 -4.93 0.62
N TYR A 431 1.08 -5.24 1.68
CA TYR A 431 0.02 -4.37 2.19
C TYR A 431 0.31 -3.81 3.60
N ARG A 432 1.59 -3.57 3.91
CA ARG A 432 1.98 -2.93 5.19
C ARG A 432 1.28 -1.58 5.40
N PHE A 433 1.05 -0.82 4.34
CA PHE A 433 0.29 0.44 4.41
C PHE A 433 -1.19 0.26 4.84
N ARG A 434 -1.72 -0.99 4.80
CA ARG A 434 -3.00 -1.44 5.36
C ARG A 434 -2.83 -2.19 6.68
N GLN A 435 -1.68 -2.03 7.34
CA GLN A 435 -1.34 -2.66 8.62
C GLN A 435 -1.24 -4.19 8.56
N ALA A 436 -1.00 -4.77 7.37
CA ALA A 436 -0.66 -6.18 7.27
C ALA A 436 0.63 -6.48 8.07
N GLU A 437 0.58 -7.55 8.87
CA GLU A 437 1.66 -7.96 9.76
C GLU A 437 2.28 -9.30 9.33
N PRO A 438 3.34 -9.27 8.50
CA PRO A 438 4.01 -10.48 8.05
C PRO A 438 4.58 -11.34 9.18
N GLY A 439 4.83 -10.74 10.34
CA GLY A 439 5.33 -11.43 11.54
C GLY A 439 4.39 -12.54 12.01
N LEU A 440 3.07 -12.37 11.85
CA LEU A 440 2.07 -13.41 12.16
C LEU A 440 2.30 -14.68 11.33
N PHE A 441 2.54 -14.51 10.03
CA PHE A 441 2.84 -15.64 9.14
C PHE A 441 4.18 -16.28 9.49
N LEU A 442 5.23 -15.46 9.67
CA LEU A 442 6.58 -15.94 9.97
C LEU A 442 6.62 -16.70 11.28
N HIS A 443 5.98 -16.22 12.34
CA HIS A 443 5.91 -16.91 13.62
C HIS A 443 5.31 -18.32 13.47
N LYS A 444 4.20 -18.45 12.73
CA LYS A 444 3.60 -19.77 12.47
C LYS A 444 4.48 -20.62 11.54
N TYR A 445 5.12 -19.99 10.55
CA TYR A 445 6.05 -20.69 9.67
C TYR A 445 7.22 -21.31 10.42
N ASP A 446 7.75 -20.63 11.43
CA ASP A 446 8.89 -21.11 12.23
C ASP A 446 8.47 -22.15 13.28
N THR A 447 7.27 -22.00 13.87
CA THR A 447 6.80 -22.85 14.97
C THR A 447 6.08 -24.12 14.50
N TYR A 448 5.41 -24.11 13.34
CA TYR A 448 4.65 -25.26 12.84
C TYR A 448 5.56 -26.34 12.25
N SER A 449 5.24 -27.58 12.54
CA SER A 449 6.03 -28.76 12.08
C SER A 449 5.71 -29.11 10.63
N GLN A 450 6.68 -29.70 9.92
CA GLN A 450 6.41 -30.36 8.63
C GLN A 450 5.83 -31.79 8.80
N ASP A 451 5.79 -32.30 10.01
CA ASP A 451 5.17 -33.57 10.33
C ASP A 451 3.64 -33.42 10.42
N LEU A 452 2.93 -33.99 9.44
CA LEU A 452 1.48 -33.89 9.33
C LEU A 452 0.71 -34.64 10.43
N THR A 453 1.39 -35.35 11.30
CA THR A 453 0.76 -36.01 12.48
C THR A 453 0.61 -35.06 13.66
N LYS A 454 1.26 -33.89 13.63
CA LYS A 454 1.20 -32.89 14.69
C LYS A 454 -0.03 -32.01 14.56
N ASP A 455 -0.50 -31.44 15.69
CA ASP A 455 -1.66 -30.58 15.76
C ASP A 455 -1.52 -29.27 14.94
N CYS A 456 -0.31 -28.73 14.90
CA CYS A 456 0.05 -27.57 14.11
C CYS A 456 1.09 -27.97 13.06
N CYS A 457 0.70 -27.98 11.79
CA CYS A 457 1.57 -28.41 10.72
C CYS A 457 1.66 -27.41 9.58
N LYS A 458 2.81 -27.42 8.87
CA LYS A 458 3.03 -26.61 7.67
C LYS A 458 3.33 -27.46 6.45
N ILE A 459 2.78 -27.06 5.31
CA ILE A 459 2.99 -27.69 4.01
C ILE A 459 3.58 -26.65 3.06
N ILE A 460 4.67 -26.98 2.37
CA ILE A 460 5.35 -26.06 1.46
C ILE A 460 5.06 -26.46 0.01
N LEU A 461 4.33 -25.58 -0.71
CA LEU A 461 4.05 -25.72 -2.14
C LEU A 461 5.04 -24.87 -2.95
N ASP A 462 6.11 -25.46 -3.42
CA ASP A 462 7.22 -24.81 -4.13
C ASP A 462 7.06 -24.80 -5.66
N LYS A 463 6.18 -25.64 -6.24
CA LYS A 463 6.01 -25.76 -7.69
C LYS A 463 5.17 -24.64 -8.26
N ASN A 464 5.72 -23.93 -9.25
CA ASN A 464 5.02 -22.91 -10.02
C ASN A 464 4.49 -23.50 -11.32
N PHE A 465 3.15 -23.48 -11.51
CA PHE A 465 2.45 -23.95 -12.70
C PHE A 465 2.03 -22.82 -13.64
N ARG A 466 2.42 -21.58 -13.33
CA ARG A 466 2.03 -20.36 -14.04
C ARG A 466 3.05 -19.95 -15.10
N SER A 467 4.30 -19.84 -14.68
CA SER A 467 5.34 -19.19 -15.45
C SER A 467 6.25 -20.18 -16.16
N ARG A 468 6.78 -19.75 -17.29
CA ARG A 468 7.78 -20.46 -18.05
C ARG A 468 9.11 -20.57 -17.25
N ARG A 469 9.89 -21.62 -17.54
CA ARG A 469 11.15 -21.91 -16.83
C ARG A 469 12.14 -20.74 -16.86
N GLU A 470 12.23 -20.02 -17.99
CA GLU A 470 13.12 -18.89 -18.17
C GLU A 470 12.79 -17.75 -17.20
N VAL A 471 11.52 -17.45 -17.02
CA VAL A 471 11.06 -16.45 -16.04
C VAL A 471 11.38 -16.90 -14.62
N ILE A 472 11.07 -18.17 -14.28
CA ILE A 472 11.34 -18.73 -12.95
C ILE A 472 12.84 -18.69 -12.61
N ASN A 473 13.69 -19.09 -13.57
CA ASN A 473 15.14 -19.07 -13.38
C ASN A 473 15.67 -17.67 -13.12
N SER A 474 15.13 -16.65 -13.82
CA SER A 474 15.49 -15.24 -13.60
C SER A 474 15.08 -14.76 -12.22
N VAL A 475 13.86 -15.09 -11.79
CA VAL A 475 13.35 -14.75 -10.45
C VAL A 475 14.24 -15.40 -9.39
N ASN A 476 14.50 -16.72 -9.50
CA ASN A 476 15.37 -17.44 -8.58
C ASN A 476 16.80 -16.87 -8.55
N TYR A 477 17.36 -16.52 -9.72
CA TYR A 477 18.68 -15.94 -9.80
C TYR A 477 18.75 -14.64 -8.99
N ILE A 478 17.80 -13.72 -9.17
CA ILE A 478 17.76 -12.44 -8.47
C ILE A 478 17.58 -12.66 -6.97
N PHE A 479 16.54 -13.40 -6.55
CA PHE A 479 16.18 -13.51 -5.14
C PHE A 479 17.12 -14.38 -4.31
N ASN A 480 17.84 -15.30 -4.92
CA ASN A 480 18.91 -16.03 -4.23
C ASN A 480 20.02 -15.11 -3.68
N TYR A 481 20.21 -13.93 -4.29
CA TYR A 481 21.22 -12.98 -3.85
C TYR A 481 20.67 -11.87 -2.95
N ILE A 482 19.43 -11.44 -3.14
CA ILE A 482 18.91 -10.25 -2.45
C ILE A 482 17.93 -10.54 -1.32
N MET A 483 17.30 -11.73 -1.27
CA MET A 483 16.30 -12.06 -0.25
C MET A 483 16.89 -13.04 0.78
N THR A 484 17.39 -12.48 1.86
CA THR A 484 17.94 -13.20 3.00
C THR A 484 16.99 -13.11 4.20
N GLU A 485 17.18 -13.95 5.21
CA GLU A 485 16.41 -13.92 6.45
C GLU A 485 16.46 -12.54 7.12
N LYS A 486 17.64 -11.88 7.14
CA LYS A 486 17.84 -10.56 7.74
C LYS A 486 17.12 -9.42 7.00
N VAL A 487 16.94 -9.52 5.68
CA VAL A 487 16.38 -8.43 4.86
C VAL A 487 14.99 -8.77 4.32
N GLY A 488 14.68 -10.03 4.10
CA GLY A 488 13.40 -10.49 3.53
C GLY A 488 12.48 -11.20 4.53
N GLY A 489 13.00 -11.52 5.71
CA GLY A 489 12.32 -12.34 6.72
C GLY A 489 12.36 -13.84 6.38
N ILE A 490 12.80 -14.23 5.19
CA ILE A 490 12.97 -15.62 4.75
C ILE A 490 14.27 -15.77 3.97
N ASN A 491 14.98 -16.86 4.22
CA ASN A 491 16.11 -17.24 3.38
C ASN A 491 15.62 -17.94 2.10
N TYR A 492 15.75 -17.25 0.96
CA TYR A 492 15.27 -17.75 -0.32
C TYR A 492 16.03 -19.02 -0.79
N LYS A 493 17.34 -19.13 -0.51
CA LYS A 493 18.19 -20.27 -0.89
C LYS A 493 17.77 -21.59 -0.22
N ASN A 494 17.21 -21.54 0.98
CA ASN A 494 16.92 -22.74 1.80
C ASN A 494 15.55 -23.37 1.48
N GLY A 495 15.33 -23.75 0.22
CA GLY A 495 14.11 -24.46 -0.20
C GLY A 495 12.87 -23.57 -0.41
N ASN A 496 13.01 -22.24 -0.35
CA ASN A 496 11.93 -21.26 -0.58
C ASN A 496 11.90 -20.72 -2.02
N GLY A 497 12.79 -21.22 -2.90
CA GLY A 497 12.81 -20.89 -4.33
C GLY A 497 11.66 -21.54 -5.11
N LEU A 498 11.42 -21.02 -6.31
CA LEU A 498 10.38 -21.51 -7.21
C LEU A 498 10.88 -22.72 -8.00
N THR A 499 10.09 -23.80 -8.03
CA THR A 499 10.34 -24.96 -8.88
C THR A 499 9.39 -24.93 -10.10
N CYS A 500 9.90 -25.12 -11.32
CA CYS A 500 9.05 -25.12 -12.51
C CYS A 500 8.18 -26.38 -12.56
N GLY A 501 6.85 -26.18 -12.53
CA GLY A 501 5.82 -27.21 -12.70
C GLY A 501 5.02 -27.06 -13.99
N ALA A 502 5.09 -25.90 -14.65
CA ALA A 502 4.38 -25.64 -15.89
C ALA A 502 5.01 -26.39 -17.07
N LYS A 503 4.14 -26.85 -17.99
CA LYS A 503 4.55 -27.50 -19.25
C LYS A 503 4.34 -26.50 -20.38
N TYR A 504 5.44 -25.91 -20.84
CA TYR A 504 5.49 -25.09 -22.05
C TYR A 504 6.24 -25.86 -23.16
N ASP A 505 5.87 -25.56 -24.41
CA ASP A 505 6.55 -26.16 -25.56
C ASP A 505 8.00 -25.60 -25.67
N GLU A 506 8.98 -26.47 -25.54
CA GLU A 506 10.40 -26.13 -25.64
C GLU A 506 10.89 -25.87 -27.07
N SER A 507 10.04 -26.09 -28.09
CA SER A 507 10.37 -25.86 -29.51
C SER A 507 10.48 -24.40 -29.91
N ILE A 508 10.11 -23.48 -29.03
CA ILE A 508 10.32 -22.03 -29.19
C ILE A 508 11.80 -21.72 -28.88
N ASN A 509 12.40 -20.89 -29.71
CA ASN A 509 13.77 -20.44 -29.55
C ASN A 509 13.95 -19.90 -28.11
N LYS A 510 14.86 -20.48 -27.32
CA LYS A 510 15.08 -20.13 -25.90
C LYS A 510 15.43 -18.64 -25.71
N GLN A 511 16.01 -18.01 -26.73
CA GLN A 511 16.36 -16.58 -26.68
C GLN A 511 15.14 -15.67 -26.70
N ASP A 512 14.04 -16.05 -27.37
CA ASP A 512 12.85 -15.19 -27.50
C ASP A 512 12.10 -15.02 -26.17
N ASN A 513 12.16 -16.04 -25.30
CA ASN A 513 11.46 -16.06 -24.01
C ASN A 513 12.37 -15.77 -22.80
N SER A 514 13.65 -15.48 -23.02
CA SER A 514 14.56 -15.09 -21.93
C SER A 514 14.09 -13.79 -21.28
N THR A 515 14.35 -13.64 -19.98
CA THR A 515 14.18 -12.34 -19.31
C THR A 515 15.20 -11.35 -19.86
N GLU A 516 14.73 -10.17 -20.24
CA GLU A 516 15.57 -9.09 -20.76
C GLU A 516 15.64 -7.95 -19.75
N ILE A 517 16.84 -7.40 -19.59
CA ILE A 517 17.08 -6.21 -18.76
C ILE A 517 17.69 -5.14 -19.67
N PHE A 518 17.00 -4.02 -19.78
CA PHE A 518 17.46 -2.88 -20.56
C PHE A 518 17.80 -1.69 -19.68
N MET A 519 18.96 -1.14 -19.88
CA MET A 519 19.40 0.10 -19.29
C MET A 519 19.44 1.17 -20.38
N VAL A 520 18.50 2.10 -20.32
CA VAL A 520 18.36 3.17 -21.30
C VAL A 520 19.22 4.37 -20.88
N GLU A 521 20.05 4.88 -21.79
CA GLU A 521 20.76 6.14 -21.56
C GLU A 521 19.82 7.30 -21.89
N GLY A 522 19.51 8.12 -20.89
CA GLY A 522 18.57 9.22 -21.03
C GLY A 522 18.53 10.13 -19.81
N GLU A 523 17.85 11.26 -19.95
CA GLU A 523 17.72 12.26 -18.88
C GLU A 523 16.61 11.92 -17.88
N GLY A 524 15.59 11.16 -18.31
CA GLY A 524 14.41 10.93 -17.49
C GLY A 524 13.54 9.75 -17.92
N ARG A 525 12.33 9.74 -17.38
CA ARG A 525 11.31 8.73 -17.62
C ARG A 525 10.76 8.74 -19.03
N GLU A 526 10.79 9.90 -19.69
CA GLU A 526 10.34 10.10 -21.05
C GLU A 526 11.15 9.23 -22.02
N ASP A 527 12.47 9.19 -21.87
CA ASP A 527 13.36 8.37 -22.71
C ASP A 527 13.12 6.86 -22.49
N GLU A 528 12.83 6.47 -21.25
CA GLU A 528 12.47 5.08 -20.93
C GLU A 528 11.12 4.71 -21.55
N ALA A 529 10.12 5.58 -21.43
CA ALA A 529 8.77 5.37 -21.98
C ALA A 529 8.79 5.22 -23.50
N ASP A 530 9.55 6.05 -24.19
CA ASP A 530 9.79 5.97 -25.64
C ASP A 530 10.46 4.65 -26.05
N PHE A 531 11.47 4.21 -25.29
CA PHE A 531 12.10 2.91 -25.50
C PHE A 531 11.11 1.77 -25.34
N VAL A 532 10.27 1.80 -24.28
CA VAL A 532 9.24 0.79 -24.01
C VAL A 532 8.24 0.74 -25.15
N ALA A 533 7.77 1.88 -25.65
CA ALA A 533 6.85 1.94 -26.80
C ALA A 533 7.45 1.27 -28.05
N LYS A 534 8.71 1.57 -28.39
CA LYS A 534 9.43 0.95 -29.52
C LYS A 534 9.59 -0.57 -29.33
N LYS A 535 9.89 -1.00 -28.11
CA LYS A 535 10.01 -2.44 -27.79
C LYS A 535 8.68 -3.15 -27.88
N ILE A 536 7.58 -2.52 -27.51
CA ILE A 536 6.22 -3.06 -27.68
C ILE A 536 5.90 -3.24 -29.17
N LEU A 537 6.21 -2.27 -30.02
CA LEU A 537 6.05 -2.41 -31.49
C LEU A 537 6.86 -3.59 -32.03
N GLU A 538 8.11 -3.76 -31.58
CA GLU A 538 8.97 -4.88 -31.99
C GLU A 538 8.33 -6.24 -31.63
N ILE A 539 7.86 -6.42 -30.39
CA ILE A 539 7.30 -7.71 -29.94
C ILE A 539 5.89 -7.99 -30.48
N THR A 540 5.16 -6.97 -30.93
CA THR A 540 3.83 -7.10 -31.56
C THR A 540 3.87 -7.12 -33.07
N ASP A 541 5.07 -7.07 -33.67
CA ASP A 541 5.23 -7.06 -35.12
C ASP A 541 4.51 -8.24 -35.79
N PRO A 542 3.67 -8.01 -36.84
CA PRO A 542 2.88 -9.07 -37.48
C PRO A 542 3.71 -10.19 -38.11
N GLU A 543 4.94 -9.92 -38.55
CA GLU A 543 5.78 -10.90 -39.22
C GLU A 543 6.79 -11.56 -38.27
N ASN A 544 7.47 -10.76 -37.42
CA ASN A 544 8.60 -11.22 -36.63
C ASN A 544 8.37 -11.17 -35.12
N GLY A 545 7.20 -10.65 -34.67
CA GLY A 545 6.89 -10.45 -33.27
C GLY A 545 6.88 -11.74 -32.43
N LEU A 546 6.89 -11.55 -31.11
CA LEU A 546 6.92 -12.63 -30.13
C LEU A 546 5.70 -13.55 -30.23
N LYS A 547 5.93 -14.85 -30.05
CA LYS A 547 4.85 -15.87 -30.00
C LYS A 547 4.68 -16.32 -28.55
N ILE A 548 3.42 -16.37 -28.10
CA ILE A 548 3.01 -16.89 -26.80
C ILE A 548 2.16 -18.15 -26.94
N THR A 549 2.06 -18.92 -25.87
CA THR A 549 1.28 -20.15 -25.80
C THR A 549 -0.11 -19.85 -25.27
N GLU A 550 -1.14 -20.19 -26.02
CA GLU A 550 -2.54 -20.11 -25.59
C GLU A 550 -2.97 -21.40 -24.88
N GLU A 551 -4.08 -21.34 -24.13
CA GLU A 551 -4.68 -22.53 -23.52
C GLU A 551 -4.92 -23.62 -24.60
N GLY A 552 -4.41 -24.83 -24.37
CA GLY A 552 -4.44 -25.92 -25.36
C GLY A 552 -3.17 -26.08 -26.18
N GLN A 553 -2.07 -25.35 -25.84
CA GLN A 553 -0.76 -25.41 -26.51
C GLN A 553 -0.68 -24.84 -27.93
N ASN A 554 -1.71 -24.11 -28.39
CA ASN A 554 -1.64 -23.37 -29.63
C ASN A 554 -0.75 -22.13 -29.47
N LYS A 555 0.04 -21.86 -30.52
CA LYS A 555 0.90 -20.68 -30.54
C LYS A 555 0.24 -19.55 -31.32
N ARG A 556 0.19 -18.36 -30.74
CA ARG A 556 -0.23 -17.14 -31.43
C ARG A 556 0.73 -15.99 -31.19
N ARG A 557 0.65 -14.97 -31.99
CA ARG A 557 1.40 -13.74 -31.79
C ARG A 557 0.84 -12.94 -30.60
N VAL A 558 1.72 -12.20 -29.98
CA VAL A 558 1.38 -11.26 -28.89
C VAL A 558 0.48 -10.15 -29.43
N LYS A 559 -0.58 -9.84 -28.70
CA LYS A 559 -1.46 -8.68 -28.90
C LYS A 559 -1.18 -7.63 -27.83
N TYR A 560 -1.63 -6.41 -28.04
CA TYR A 560 -1.50 -5.35 -27.03
C TYR A 560 -2.16 -5.73 -25.68
N SER A 561 -3.29 -6.42 -25.71
CA SER A 561 -3.98 -6.92 -24.51
C SER A 561 -3.20 -7.95 -23.67
N ASP A 562 -2.16 -8.56 -24.25
CA ASP A 562 -1.28 -9.51 -23.54
C ASP A 562 -0.18 -8.79 -22.74
N ILE A 563 0.02 -7.49 -22.97
CA ILE A 563 1.12 -6.71 -22.43
C ILE A 563 0.65 -5.86 -21.27
N THR A 564 1.42 -5.92 -20.20
CA THR A 564 1.18 -5.08 -19.03
C THR A 564 2.46 -4.39 -18.61
N ILE A 565 2.38 -3.06 -18.42
CA ILE A 565 3.44 -2.24 -17.82
C ILE A 565 3.16 -2.10 -16.33
N LEU A 566 4.09 -2.55 -15.52
CA LEU A 566 4.05 -2.47 -14.06
C LEU A 566 4.93 -1.34 -13.56
N LEU A 567 4.32 -0.43 -12.81
CA LEU A 567 4.97 0.70 -12.17
C LEU A 567 4.83 0.60 -10.64
N ARG A 568 5.80 1.08 -9.89
CA ARG A 568 5.68 1.14 -8.43
C ARG A 568 4.59 2.13 -7.99
N SER A 569 4.55 3.31 -8.62
CA SER A 569 3.55 4.35 -8.40
C SER A 569 3.05 4.85 -9.74
N LEU A 570 1.75 5.10 -9.84
CA LEU A 570 1.14 5.65 -11.04
C LEU A 570 1.17 7.19 -11.03
N LYS A 571 1.11 7.80 -9.84
CA LYS A 571 1.02 9.26 -9.67
C LYS A 571 2.22 9.98 -10.32
N GLY A 572 1.93 10.80 -11.33
CA GLY A 572 2.92 11.59 -12.06
C GLY A 572 3.88 10.77 -12.93
N VAL A 573 3.61 9.48 -13.13
CA VAL A 573 4.43 8.57 -13.95
C VAL A 573 3.61 7.93 -15.07
N SER A 574 2.39 7.48 -14.79
CA SER A 574 1.55 6.79 -15.77
C SER A 574 1.29 7.58 -17.03
N ASP A 575 1.10 8.89 -16.89
CA ASP A 575 0.76 9.78 -18.00
C ASP A 575 1.92 9.89 -19.01
N ILE A 576 3.18 9.82 -18.54
CA ILE A 576 4.37 9.83 -19.38
C ILE A 576 4.38 8.59 -20.28
N TYR A 577 4.14 7.40 -19.71
CA TYR A 577 4.08 6.16 -20.50
C TYR A 577 2.86 6.13 -21.41
N LEU A 578 1.71 6.62 -20.94
CA LEU A 578 0.49 6.69 -21.75
C LEU A 578 0.72 7.57 -22.99
N GLN A 579 1.28 8.76 -22.80
CA GLN A 579 1.60 9.68 -23.89
C GLN A 579 2.59 9.07 -24.89
N ALA A 580 3.67 8.44 -24.41
CA ALA A 580 4.65 7.80 -25.28
C ALA A 580 4.06 6.65 -26.11
N LEU A 581 3.10 5.88 -25.55
CA LEU A 581 2.38 4.83 -26.27
C LEU A 581 1.42 5.42 -27.30
N GLU A 582 0.66 6.45 -26.95
CA GLU A 582 -0.26 7.15 -27.86
C GLU A 582 0.50 7.80 -29.04
N ASP A 583 1.64 8.46 -28.79
CA ASP A 583 2.49 9.07 -29.80
C ASP A 583 3.04 8.04 -30.82
N ASN A 584 3.22 6.80 -30.38
CA ASN A 584 3.61 5.67 -31.22
C ASN A 584 2.43 4.86 -31.80
N GLY A 585 1.19 5.34 -31.62
CA GLY A 585 -0.02 4.70 -32.16
C GLY A 585 -0.41 3.41 -31.45
N ILE A 586 0.08 3.17 -30.23
CA ILE A 586 -0.22 1.98 -29.41
C ILE A 586 -1.42 2.30 -28.52
N PRO A 587 -2.55 1.56 -28.63
CA PRO A 587 -3.66 1.76 -27.73
C PRO A 587 -3.31 1.31 -26.32
N ALA A 588 -3.44 2.19 -25.35
CA ALA A 588 -3.09 1.91 -23.96
C ALA A 588 -4.12 2.48 -22.96
N VAL A 589 -4.22 1.84 -21.81
CA VAL A 589 -5.08 2.27 -20.70
C VAL A 589 -4.26 2.25 -19.41
N ALA A 590 -4.26 3.38 -18.71
CA ALA A 590 -3.66 3.50 -17.39
C ALA A 590 -4.75 3.44 -16.31
N ASP A 591 -4.53 2.62 -15.29
CA ASP A 591 -5.39 2.56 -14.11
C ASP A 591 -4.92 3.62 -13.08
N SER A 592 -4.87 4.90 -13.53
CA SER A 592 -4.43 6.01 -12.70
C SER A 592 -5.61 6.59 -11.90
N LYS A 593 -5.39 6.83 -10.62
CA LYS A 593 -6.36 7.46 -9.71
C LYS A 593 -6.06 8.96 -9.47
N THR A 594 -5.31 9.62 -10.35
CA THR A 594 -4.88 11.00 -10.11
C THR A 594 -5.23 11.90 -11.27
N GLY A 595 -5.69 13.10 -10.95
CA GLY A 595 -5.90 14.17 -11.93
C GLY A 595 -7.34 14.34 -12.43
N TYR A 596 -8.29 13.50 -12.07
CA TYR A 596 -9.68 13.59 -12.50
C TYR A 596 -10.30 14.98 -12.30
N TYR A 597 -10.22 15.52 -11.09
CA TYR A 597 -10.76 16.86 -10.79
C TYR A 597 -9.95 18.01 -11.40
N ARG A 598 -8.75 17.72 -11.94
CA ARG A 598 -7.91 18.70 -12.63
C ARG A 598 -8.10 18.70 -14.13
N THR A 599 -8.82 17.72 -14.68
CA THR A 599 -9.16 17.69 -16.09
C THR A 599 -9.97 18.93 -16.48
N ILE A 600 -9.76 19.45 -17.68
CA ILE A 600 -10.37 20.70 -18.11
C ILE A 600 -11.90 20.61 -18.10
N GLU A 601 -12.45 19.46 -18.53
CA GLU A 601 -13.89 19.22 -18.57
C GLU A 601 -14.54 19.25 -17.19
N VAL A 602 -13.95 18.55 -16.21
CA VAL A 602 -14.47 18.50 -14.84
C VAL A 602 -14.29 19.84 -14.15
N ARG A 603 -13.10 20.46 -14.29
CA ARG A 603 -12.81 21.75 -13.67
C ARG A 603 -13.72 22.85 -14.17
N THR A 604 -14.08 22.85 -15.46
CA THR A 604 -15.00 23.85 -16.03
C THR A 604 -16.41 23.70 -15.41
N VAL A 605 -16.92 22.46 -15.28
CA VAL A 605 -18.23 22.22 -14.65
C VAL A 605 -18.21 22.59 -13.16
N VAL A 606 -17.17 22.22 -12.43
CA VAL A 606 -17.02 22.61 -11.01
C VAL A 606 -16.92 24.13 -10.87
N SER A 607 -16.20 24.82 -11.75
CA SER A 607 -16.17 26.29 -11.77
C SER A 607 -17.55 26.90 -12.02
N ALA A 608 -18.34 26.30 -12.90
CA ALA A 608 -19.71 26.76 -13.15
C ALA A 608 -20.60 26.61 -11.90
N LEU A 609 -20.50 25.48 -11.21
CA LEU A 609 -21.20 25.28 -9.93
C LEU A 609 -20.74 26.32 -8.88
N SER A 610 -19.42 26.60 -8.81
CA SER A 610 -18.87 27.60 -7.88
C SER A 610 -19.41 29.01 -8.13
N VAL A 611 -19.59 29.38 -9.41
CA VAL A 611 -20.18 30.70 -9.79
C VAL A 611 -21.69 30.71 -9.53
N ILE A 612 -22.39 29.62 -9.73
CA ILE A 612 -23.81 29.50 -9.38
C ILE A 612 -24.02 29.71 -7.88
N ASP A 613 -23.15 29.12 -7.04
CA ASP A 613 -23.18 29.30 -5.60
C ASP A 613 -22.77 30.73 -5.21
N ASN A 614 -21.60 31.15 -5.63
CA ASN A 614 -21.05 32.48 -5.33
C ASN A 614 -20.36 33.11 -6.55
N PRO A 615 -20.97 34.11 -7.21
CA PRO A 615 -20.44 34.76 -8.40
C PRO A 615 -19.25 35.70 -8.16
N TYR A 616 -18.94 36.02 -6.89
CA TYR A 616 -17.81 36.89 -6.50
C TYR A 616 -16.47 36.15 -6.49
N GLN A 617 -16.36 35.05 -7.20
CA GLN A 617 -15.12 34.26 -7.37
C GLN A 617 -14.57 34.52 -8.78
N ASP A 618 -13.65 35.47 -8.92
CA ASP A 618 -13.14 35.95 -10.22
C ASP A 618 -12.50 34.84 -11.08
N ILE A 619 -11.74 33.90 -10.48
CA ILE A 619 -11.07 32.84 -11.23
C ILE A 619 -12.08 31.83 -11.81
N PRO A 620 -13.00 31.24 -11.03
CA PRO A 620 -14.08 30.43 -11.58
C PRO A 620 -14.94 31.16 -12.63
N LEU A 621 -15.27 32.41 -12.35
CA LEU A 621 -16.08 33.22 -13.25
C LEU A 621 -15.39 33.48 -14.59
N ALA A 622 -14.12 33.86 -14.59
CA ALA A 622 -13.35 34.01 -15.82
C ALA A 622 -13.20 32.69 -16.57
N THR A 623 -12.99 31.57 -15.84
CA THR A 623 -12.88 30.23 -16.42
C THR A 623 -14.13 29.86 -17.22
N ILE A 624 -15.32 30.05 -16.66
CA ILE A 624 -16.56 29.68 -17.36
C ILE A 624 -16.89 30.64 -18.51
N LEU A 625 -16.61 31.96 -18.38
CA LEU A 625 -16.85 32.92 -19.42
C LEU A 625 -16.02 32.63 -20.69
N ILE A 626 -14.73 32.30 -20.53
CA ILE A 626 -13.83 31.93 -21.63
C ILE A 626 -14.16 30.55 -22.18
N SER A 627 -14.76 29.67 -21.35
CA SER A 627 -15.07 28.30 -21.77
C SER A 627 -16.05 28.27 -22.96
N PRO A 628 -16.13 27.15 -23.67
CA PRO A 628 -17.11 26.97 -24.76
C PRO A 628 -18.58 27.15 -24.35
N MET A 629 -18.88 27.12 -23.04
CA MET A 629 -20.25 27.36 -22.54
C MET A 629 -20.76 28.75 -22.88
N PHE A 630 -19.88 29.78 -22.78
CA PHE A 630 -20.26 31.19 -23.00
C PHE A 630 -19.41 31.88 -24.05
N SER A 631 -18.25 31.30 -24.43
CA SER A 631 -17.42 31.76 -25.57
C SER A 631 -17.01 33.23 -25.55
N PHE A 632 -16.72 33.79 -24.39
CA PHE A 632 -16.07 35.10 -24.31
C PHE A 632 -14.60 34.97 -24.69
N THR A 633 -14.09 35.99 -25.38
CA THR A 633 -12.65 36.11 -25.61
C THR A 633 -11.96 36.85 -24.48
N GLU A 634 -10.66 36.66 -24.36
CA GLU A 634 -9.83 37.39 -23.38
C GLU A 634 -9.90 38.90 -23.61
N ASN A 635 -10.00 39.35 -24.89
CA ASN A 635 -10.16 40.75 -25.24
C ASN A 635 -11.50 41.31 -24.79
N GLU A 636 -12.60 40.56 -24.92
CA GLU A 636 -13.91 41.00 -24.44
C GLU A 636 -13.91 41.19 -22.92
N LEU A 637 -13.27 40.26 -22.17
CA LEU A 637 -13.14 40.41 -20.73
C LEU A 637 -12.26 41.61 -20.35
N ALA A 638 -11.19 41.85 -21.11
CA ALA A 638 -10.33 43.05 -20.91
C ALA A 638 -11.10 44.35 -21.14
N VAL A 639 -11.95 44.39 -22.15
CA VAL A 639 -12.82 45.55 -22.44
C VAL A 639 -13.81 45.78 -21.29
N ILE A 640 -14.47 44.70 -20.82
CA ILE A 640 -15.42 44.78 -19.69
C ILE A 640 -14.72 45.32 -18.43
N LYS A 641 -13.49 44.87 -18.15
CA LYS A 641 -12.73 45.32 -16.99
C LYS A 641 -12.17 46.73 -17.14
N ALA A 642 -11.78 47.12 -18.36
CA ALA A 642 -11.24 48.46 -18.63
C ALA A 642 -12.27 49.61 -18.59
N GLU A 643 -13.51 49.34 -19.02
CA GLU A 643 -14.58 50.30 -18.97
C GLU A 643 -15.16 50.54 -17.55
N ASN A 644 -15.04 49.56 -16.68
CA ASN A 644 -15.59 49.57 -15.33
C ASN A 644 -14.56 49.07 -14.33
N ILE A 645 -14.01 49.94 -13.49
CA ILE A 645 -13.00 49.56 -12.50
C ILE A 645 -13.69 49.20 -11.18
N CYS A 646 -14.23 48.01 -11.08
CA CYS A 646 -14.72 47.43 -9.84
C CYS A 646 -13.73 46.40 -9.27
N GLU A 647 -13.86 46.12 -8.00
CA GLU A 647 -13.00 45.12 -7.33
C GLU A 647 -13.21 43.75 -7.92
N TYR A 648 -14.48 43.29 -8.07
CA TYR A 648 -14.85 41.98 -8.57
C TYR A 648 -15.27 42.01 -10.04
N LEU A 649 -14.95 40.96 -10.79
CA LEU A 649 -15.35 40.80 -12.19
C LEU A 649 -16.89 40.77 -12.33
N TYR A 650 -17.59 40.18 -11.37
CA TYR A 650 -19.05 40.13 -11.38
C TYR A 650 -19.70 41.55 -11.39
N ASP A 651 -19.20 42.47 -10.57
CA ASP A 651 -19.69 43.83 -10.56
C ASP A 651 -19.40 44.55 -11.86
N ASN A 652 -18.26 44.27 -12.52
CA ASN A 652 -17.97 44.80 -13.84
C ASN A 652 -18.97 44.29 -14.89
N LEU A 653 -19.41 43.05 -14.84
CA LEU A 653 -20.43 42.50 -15.74
C LEU A 653 -21.80 43.16 -15.51
N LEU A 654 -22.19 43.35 -14.22
CA LEU A 654 -23.44 44.03 -13.89
C LEU A 654 -23.49 45.48 -14.42
N LEU A 655 -22.39 46.23 -14.26
CA LEU A 655 -22.30 47.58 -14.79
C LEU A 655 -22.24 47.59 -16.30
N TYR A 656 -21.45 46.71 -16.92
CA TYR A 656 -21.32 46.62 -18.37
C TYR A 656 -22.66 46.31 -19.07
N LYS A 657 -23.53 45.51 -18.45
CA LYS A 657 -24.90 45.25 -18.91
C LYS A 657 -25.66 46.56 -19.16
N GLU A 658 -25.46 47.57 -18.29
CA GLU A 658 -26.17 48.86 -18.37
C GLU A 658 -25.40 49.88 -19.22
N THR A 659 -24.09 50.02 -18.98
CA THR A 659 -23.25 51.14 -19.47
C THR A 659 -22.31 50.74 -20.63
N GLY A 660 -22.13 49.46 -20.92
CA GLY A 660 -21.14 48.99 -21.88
C GLY A 660 -21.27 49.63 -23.26
N SER A 661 -20.12 49.95 -23.86
CA SER A 661 -20.03 50.64 -25.15
C SER A 661 -20.27 49.70 -26.35
N ASP A 662 -19.87 48.44 -26.27
CA ASP A 662 -20.00 47.44 -27.33
C ASP A 662 -21.32 46.68 -27.21
N ALA A 663 -22.15 46.78 -28.26
CA ALA A 663 -23.49 46.19 -28.28
C ALA A 663 -23.45 44.63 -28.32
N GLU A 664 -22.44 44.02 -28.96
CA GLU A 664 -22.33 42.58 -29.07
C GLU A 664 -21.91 41.99 -27.73
N ILE A 665 -20.92 42.60 -27.09
CA ILE A 665 -20.47 42.20 -25.75
C ILE A 665 -21.60 42.36 -24.73
N LYS A 666 -22.36 43.46 -24.85
CA LYS A 666 -23.51 43.74 -23.97
C LYS A 666 -24.59 42.65 -24.05
N VAL A 667 -24.86 42.14 -25.25
CA VAL A 667 -25.81 41.04 -25.46
C VAL A 667 -25.27 39.74 -24.81
N LYS A 668 -23.99 39.41 -24.98
CA LYS A 668 -23.36 38.28 -24.36
C LYS A 668 -23.42 38.37 -22.82
N VAL A 669 -23.05 39.51 -22.26
CA VAL A 669 -23.08 39.76 -20.82
C VAL A 669 -24.50 39.61 -20.27
N LYS A 670 -25.51 40.17 -20.95
CA LYS A 670 -26.90 40.02 -20.55
C LYS A 670 -27.32 38.54 -20.55
N GLY A 671 -27.03 37.83 -21.64
CA GLY A 671 -27.35 36.40 -21.76
C GLY A 671 -26.73 35.56 -20.63
N PHE A 672 -25.48 35.83 -20.32
CA PHE A 672 -24.80 35.16 -19.20
C PHE A 672 -25.44 35.47 -17.83
N LEU A 673 -25.75 36.74 -17.56
CA LEU A 673 -26.33 37.15 -16.29
C LEU A 673 -27.75 36.59 -16.11
N ASP A 674 -28.56 36.56 -17.19
CA ASP A 674 -29.89 35.98 -17.18
C ASP A 674 -29.81 34.44 -16.95
N PHE A 675 -28.86 33.77 -17.59
CA PHE A 675 -28.58 32.35 -17.35
C PHE A 675 -28.16 32.11 -15.89
N LEU A 676 -27.23 32.89 -15.35
CA LEU A 676 -26.76 32.74 -13.97
C LEU A 676 -27.89 32.91 -12.95
N ASP A 677 -28.75 33.93 -13.14
CA ASP A 677 -29.89 34.17 -12.26
C ASP A 677 -30.90 33.01 -12.27
N ASP A 678 -31.15 32.41 -13.43
CA ASP A 678 -32.00 31.25 -13.56
C ASP A 678 -31.40 30.00 -12.86
N TYR A 679 -30.12 29.71 -13.10
CA TYR A 679 -29.46 28.56 -12.47
C TYR A 679 -29.30 28.71 -10.96
N ARG A 680 -29.06 29.90 -10.46
CA ARG A 680 -29.07 30.19 -9.01
C ARG A 680 -30.45 29.96 -8.37
N LYS A 681 -31.53 30.24 -9.07
CA LYS A 681 -32.89 29.90 -8.60
C LYS A 681 -33.09 28.38 -8.59
N ARG A 682 -32.69 27.72 -9.67
CA ARG A 682 -32.83 26.23 -9.80
C ARG A 682 -32.02 25.52 -8.72
N SER A 683 -30.81 25.98 -8.39
CA SER A 683 -29.90 25.31 -7.44
C SER A 683 -30.46 25.14 -6.03
N VAL A 684 -31.52 25.90 -5.67
CA VAL A 684 -32.18 25.84 -4.35
C VAL A 684 -33.07 24.60 -4.22
N TYR A 685 -33.66 24.11 -5.31
CA TYR A 685 -34.65 23.02 -5.27
C TYR A 685 -34.35 21.79 -6.15
N ILE A 686 -33.35 21.91 -7.04
CA ILE A 686 -32.90 20.78 -7.87
C ILE A 686 -31.69 20.09 -7.22
N LYS A 687 -31.61 18.78 -7.37
CA LYS A 687 -30.46 18.01 -6.91
C LYS A 687 -29.20 18.34 -7.72
N VAL A 688 -28.03 18.18 -7.11
CA VAL A 688 -26.75 18.59 -7.72
C VAL A 688 -26.50 17.82 -9.03
N TYR A 689 -26.80 16.53 -9.09
CA TYR A 689 -26.60 15.75 -10.33
C TYR A 689 -27.51 16.21 -11.46
N GLU A 690 -28.77 16.56 -11.16
CA GLU A 690 -29.73 17.10 -12.14
C GLU A 690 -29.28 18.48 -12.63
N LEU A 691 -28.75 19.31 -11.73
CA LEU A 691 -28.20 20.62 -12.05
C LEU A 691 -27.02 20.51 -13.00
N ILE A 692 -26.09 19.57 -12.75
CA ILE A 692 -24.96 19.27 -13.65
C ILE A 692 -25.46 18.82 -15.00
N GLU A 693 -26.41 17.89 -15.05
CA GLU A 693 -26.97 17.38 -16.29
C GLU A 693 -27.61 18.48 -17.14
N GLN A 694 -28.45 19.32 -16.52
CA GLN A 694 -29.06 20.46 -17.20
C GLN A 694 -28.00 21.44 -17.71
N LEU A 695 -27.02 21.82 -16.87
CA LEU A 695 -25.94 22.71 -17.21
C LEU A 695 -25.19 22.25 -18.47
N VAL A 696 -24.74 21.01 -18.47
CA VAL A 696 -23.92 20.44 -19.55
C VAL A 696 -24.71 20.30 -20.85
N ASN A 697 -26.00 19.93 -20.76
CA ASN A 697 -26.89 19.78 -21.93
C ASN A 697 -27.32 21.13 -22.49
N GLU A 698 -27.81 22.08 -21.66
CA GLU A 698 -28.30 23.39 -22.10
C GLU A 698 -27.20 24.28 -22.68
N THR A 699 -25.95 24.16 -22.17
CA THR A 699 -24.79 24.86 -22.72
C THR A 699 -24.17 24.17 -23.93
N GLY A 700 -24.59 22.95 -24.27
CA GLY A 700 -23.98 22.14 -25.32
C GLY A 700 -22.54 21.70 -25.03
N TYR A 701 -22.10 21.81 -23.78
CA TYR A 701 -20.72 21.54 -23.38
C TYR A 701 -20.33 20.08 -23.62
N ASP A 702 -21.25 19.13 -23.42
CA ASP A 702 -21.00 17.70 -23.68
C ASP A 702 -20.68 17.41 -25.16
N TYR A 703 -21.39 18.04 -26.08
CA TYR A 703 -21.12 17.90 -27.52
C TYR A 703 -19.73 18.44 -27.88
N TYR A 704 -19.36 19.58 -27.28
CA TYR A 704 -18.04 20.17 -27.50
C TYR A 704 -16.92 19.26 -27.03
N ILE A 705 -16.95 18.81 -25.77
CA ILE A 705 -15.89 17.96 -25.20
C ILE A 705 -15.80 16.60 -25.91
N SER A 706 -16.94 16.05 -26.34
CA SER A 706 -17.01 14.80 -27.11
C SER A 706 -16.35 14.92 -28.50
N SER A 707 -16.28 16.11 -29.07
CA SER A 707 -15.63 16.38 -30.36
C SER A 707 -14.11 16.62 -30.24
N MET A 708 -13.59 16.82 -29.04
CA MET A 708 -12.16 17.04 -28.78
C MET A 708 -11.34 15.75 -28.90
N PRO A 709 -10.01 15.82 -29.07
CA PRO A 709 -9.14 14.66 -28.92
C PRO A 709 -9.40 13.95 -27.58
N GLY A 710 -9.58 12.64 -27.60
CA GLY A 710 -9.97 11.87 -26.41
C GLY A 710 -11.42 12.10 -25.95
N GLY A 711 -12.32 12.57 -26.84
CA GLY A 711 -13.68 13.00 -26.51
C GLY A 711 -14.51 11.96 -25.78
N LYS A 712 -14.39 10.66 -26.13
CA LYS A 712 -15.07 9.58 -25.41
C LYS A 712 -14.67 9.53 -23.92
N ARG A 713 -13.37 9.69 -23.60
CA ARG A 713 -12.88 9.75 -22.22
C ARG A 713 -13.41 10.98 -21.49
N ARG A 714 -13.38 12.16 -22.15
CA ARG A 714 -13.88 13.41 -21.56
C ARG A 714 -15.37 13.35 -21.24
N HIS A 715 -16.18 12.79 -22.14
CA HIS A 715 -17.60 12.53 -21.89
C HIS A 715 -17.79 11.63 -20.65
N LEU A 716 -17.04 10.52 -20.56
CA LEU A 716 -17.12 9.62 -19.39
C LEU A 716 -16.65 10.29 -18.09
N ASN A 717 -15.73 11.23 -18.15
CA ASN A 717 -15.35 12.03 -16.98
C ASN A 717 -16.54 12.89 -16.48
N ILE A 718 -17.36 13.44 -17.36
CA ILE A 718 -18.58 14.16 -16.95
C ILE A 718 -19.63 13.20 -16.38
N GLU A 719 -19.83 12.03 -16.99
CA GLU A 719 -20.72 11.01 -16.44
C GLU A 719 -20.29 10.57 -15.03
N ALA A 720 -18.99 10.35 -14.84
CA ALA A 720 -18.45 10.05 -13.52
C ALA A 720 -18.68 11.18 -12.50
N LEU A 721 -18.65 12.47 -12.93
CA LEU A 721 -19.00 13.59 -12.05
C LEU A 721 -20.47 13.55 -11.63
N LYS A 722 -21.37 13.19 -12.55
CA LYS A 722 -22.78 12.99 -12.23
C LYS A 722 -23.01 11.84 -11.25
N GLU A 723 -22.33 10.69 -11.46
CA GLU A 723 -22.40 9.56 -10.52
C GLU A 723 -21.91 9.94 -9.12
N LYS A 724 -20.81 10.73 -9.05
CA LYS A 724 -20.33 11.25 -7.77
C LYS A 724 -21.32 12.23 -7.12
N ALA A 725 -22.00 13.04 -7.89
CA ALA A 725 -23.05 13.91 -7.36
C ALA A 725 -24.25 13.09 -6.86
N VAL A 726 -24.63 11.99 -7.51
CA VAL A 726 -25.63 11.04 -7.02
C VAL A 726 -25.19 10.39 -5.71
N ALA A 727 -23.94 9.94 -5.65
CA ALA A 727 -23.37 9.35 -4.43
C ALA A 727 -23.34 10.37 -3.29
N TYR A 728 -22.96 11.62 -3.58
CA TYR A 728 -22.96 12.73 -2.63
C TYR A 728 -24.37 13.01 -2.05
N GLU A 729 -25.42 12.93 -2.85
CA GLU A 729 -26.82 13.13 -2.39
C GLU A 729 -27.25 12.11 -1.34
N ASN A 730 -26.58 10.95 -1.27
CA ASN A 730 -26.81 9.92 -0.25
C ASN A 730 -26.02 10.16 1.05
N ILE A 731 -25.11 11.16 1.08
CA ILE A 731 -24.34 11.53 2.26
C ILE A 731 -25.17 12.52 3.13
N SER A 732 -24.70 12.76 4.35
CA SER A 732 -25.34 13.68 5.31
C SER A 732 -25.30 15.17 4.90
N TYR A 733 -24.48 15.52 3.93
CA TYR A 733 -24.30 16.89 3.42
C TYR A 733 -25.09 17.06 2.12
N LYS A 734 -25.81 18.20 1.96
CA LYS A 734 -26.64 18.48 0.79
C LYS A 734 -26.39 19.88 0.22
N GLY A 735 -26.74 20.08 -1.05
CA GLY A 735 -26.67 21.35 -1.74
C GLY A 735 -25.35 21.64 -2.44
N VAL A 736 -25.36 22.62 -3.37
CA VAL A 736 -24.25 22.96 -4.26
C VAL A 736 -23.02 23.43 -3.48
N PHE A 737 -23.19 24.29 -2.49
CA PHE A 737 -22.09 24.79 -1.65
C PHE A 737 -21.31 23.64 -0.98
N ASN A 738 -21.99 22.72 -0.33
CA ASN A 738 -21.34 21.61 0.33
C ASN A 738 -20.73 20.62 -0.67
N PHE A 739 -21.33 20.45 -1.86
CA PHE A 739 -20.75 19.63 -2.93
C PHE A 739 -19.44 20.23 -3.45
N ILE A 740 -19.37 21.55 -3.62
CA ILE A 740 -18.11 22.22 -4.02
C ILE A 740 -17.03 22.00 -2.95
N ARG A 741 -17.36 22.23 -1.68
CA ARG A 741 -16.42 21.95 -0.56
C ARG A 741 -15.99 20.48 -0.50
N TYR A 742 -16.91 19.57 -0.82
CA TYR A 742 -16.61 18.14 -0.95
C TYR A 742 -15.56 17.89 -2.04
N ILE A 743 -15.75 18.47 -3.22
CA ILE A 743 -14.77 18.36 -4.33
C ILE A 743 -13.44 19.02 -3.97
N GLU A 744 -13.44 20.21 -3.36
CA GLU A 744 -12.21 20.89 -2.91
C GLU A 744 -11.45 20.09 -1.86
N LYS A 745 -12.15 19.50 -0.88
CA LYS A 745 -11.54 18.60 0.10
C LYS A 745 -10.96 17.34 -0.57
N LEU A 746 -11.64 16.76 -1.55
CA LEU A 746 -11.11 15.63 -2.33
C LEU A 746 -9.81 16.00 -3.04
N GLN A 747 -9.73 17.17 -3.64
CA GLN A 747 -8.52 17.68 -4.28
C GLN A 747 -7.39 17.91 -3.26
N TYR A 748 -7.71 18.47 -2.09
CA TYR A 748 -6.74 18.75 -1.04
C TYR A 748 -6.19 17.47 -0.40
N LEU A 749 -7.07 16.50 -0.13
CA LEU A 749 -6.70 15.21 0.49
C LEU A 749 -6.00 14.24 -0.46
N ASP A 750 -5.74 14.67 -1.72
CA ASP A 750 -5.11 13.84 -2.76
C ASP A 750 -5.86 12.50 -3.00
N SER A 751 -7.13 12.45 -2.59
CA SER A 751 -8.03 11.31 -2.80
C SER A 751 -8.76 11.42 -4.13
N ASP A 752 -8.03 11.91 -5.14
CA ASP A 752 -8.54 12.05 -6.49
C ASP A 752 -8.78 10.64 -7.07
N ASP A 753 -10.05 10.33 -7.29
CA ASP A 753 -10.40 9.13 -8.06
C ASP A 753 -9.94 9.36 -9.49
N GLY A 754 -9.28 8.39 -10.07
CA GLY A 754 -8.75 8.51 -11.44
C GLY A 754 -9.83 8.80 -12.47
N GLU A 755 -9.39 9.30 -13.62
CA GLU A 755 -10.23 9.46 -14.80
C GLU A 755 -11.01 8.16 -15.10
N ALA A 756 -12.24 8.29 -15.60
CA ALA A 756 -13.07 7.14 -15.97
C ALA A 756 -12.34 6.27 -16.99
N GLY A 757 -11.80 5.16 -16.53
CA GLY A 757 -11.14 4.19 -17.40
C GLY A 757 -12.15 3.49 -18.29
N ILE A 758 -12.03 3.68 -19.60
CA ILE A 758 -12.78 2.89 -20.60
C ILE A 758 -12.07 1.54 -20.71
N SER A 759 -12.19 0.67 -19.74
CA SER A 759 -11.83 -0.73 -19.93
C SER A 759 -13.10 -1.55 -20.19
N GLN A 760 -13.47 -1.70 -21.45
CA GLN A 760 -14.19 -2.90 -21.81
C GLN A 760 -13.17 -4.05 -21.76
N GLU A 761 -13.46 -5.12 -21.04
CA GLU A 761 -12.56 -6.30 -20.87
C GLU A 761 -12.05 -6.91 -22.19
N ASN A 762 -12.61 -6.49 -23.32
CA ASN A 762 -12.34 -7.02 -24.66
C ASN A 762 -11.50 -6.09 -25.57
N ASP A 763 -11.02 -4.95 -25.09
CA ASP A 763 -10.24 -4.04 -25.92
C ASP A 763 -8.78 -4.51 -26.03
N ASN A 764 -8.24 -4.55 -27.25
CA ASN A 764 -6.83 -4.89 -27.50
C ASN A 764 -5.92 -3.71 -27.15
N THR A 765 -5.74 -3.44 -25.86
CA THR A 765 -4.98 -2.31 -25.31
C THR A 765 -3.90 -2.77 -24.35
N VAL A 766 -2.76 -2.05 -24.33
CA VAL A 766 -1.70 -2.22 -23.32
C VAL A 766 -2.21 -1.70 -21.98
N LYS A 767 -2.03 -2.47 -20.92
CA LYS A 767 -2.44 -2.09 -19.56
C LYS A 767 -1.28 -1.49 -18.79
N ILE A 768 -1.48 -0.31 -18.19
CA ILE A 768 -0.52 0.32 -17.27
C ILE A 768 -1.13 0.27 -15.88
N MET A 769 -0.47 -0.41 -14.93
CA MET A 769 -0.98 -0.54 -13.56
C MET A 769 0.12 -0.55 -12.51
N SER A 770 -0.26 -0.31 -11.26
CA SER A 770 0.68 -0.44 -10.14
C SER A 770 0.96 -1.91 -9.81
N ILE A 771 2.16 -2.19 -9.29
CA ILE A 771 2.54 -3.52 -8.83
C ILE A 771 1.53 -4.03 -7.78
N HIS A 772 1.05 -3.17 -6.89
CA HIS A 772 0.06 -3.55 -5.87
C HIS A 772 -1.26 -4.06 -6.47
N LYS A 773 -1.78 -3.39 -7.51
CA LYS A 773 -2.99 -3.82 -8.22
C LYS A 773 -2.79 -5.10 -9.03
N SER A 774 -1.56 -5.39 -9.44
CA SER A 774 -1.24 -6.62 -10.17
C SER A 774 -1.20 -7.88 -9.28
N LYS A 775 -1.26 -7.73 -7.95
CA LYS A 775 -1.29 -8.88 -7.03
C LYS A 775 -2.54 -9.72 -7.30
N GLY A 776 -2.37 -11.03 -7.33
CA GLY A 776 -3.42 -11.98 -7.75
C GLY A 776 -3.53 -12.19 -9.26
N LEU A 777 -3.21 -11.17 -10.07
CA LEU A 777 -3.28 -11.23 -11.54
C LEU A 777 -2.04 -11.89 -12.16
N GLN A 778 -2.14 -12.15 -13.48
CA GLN A 778 -1.06 -12.76 -14.27
C GLN A 778 -1.18 -12.33 -15.73
N PHE A 779 -0.04 -12.09 -16.38
CA PHE A 779 -0.01 -11.56 -17.75
C PHE A 779 0.99 -12.32 -18.62
N PRO A 780 0.71 -12.52 -19.90
CA PRO A 780 1.64 -13.18 -20.82
C PRO A 780 2.99 -12.46 -20.90
N VAL A 781 2.98 -11.14 -21.07
CA VAL A 781 4.16 -10.27 -21.20
C VAL A 781 4.11 -9.17 -20.16
N VAL A 782 5.16 -9.01 -19.37
CA VAL A 782 5.28 -7.98 -18.34
C VAL A 782 6.49 -7.10 -18.60
N PHE A 783 6.25 -5.79 -18.62
CA PHE A 783 7.28 -4.77 -18.53
C PHE A 783 7.32 -4.22 -17.11
N LEU A 784 8.45 -4.34 -16.45
CA LEU A 784 8.71 -3.68 -15.15
C LEU A 784 9.54 -2.43 -15.42
N CYS A 785 8.94 -1.27 -15.22
CA CYS A 785 9.53 0.03 -15.56
C CYS A 785 9.70 0.93 -14.33
N ASP A 786 10.38 2.08 -14.51
CA ASP A 786 10.71 3.06 -13.45
C ASP A 786 11.42 2.40 -12.25
N THR A 787 12.36 1.49 -12.53
CA THR A 787 13.06 0.73 -11.49
C THR A 787 14.06 1.57 -10.69
N ASN A 788 14.41 2.76 -11.16
CA ASN A 788 15.31 3.72 -10.50
C ASN A 788 14.59 4.62 -9.47
N GLY A 789 13.30 4.48 -9.29
CA GLY A 789 12.51 5.30 -8.36
C GLY A 789 13.09 5.26 -6.95
N GLY A 790 13.54 6.42 -6.44
CA GLY A 790 14.06 6.59 -5.09
C GLY A 790 13.02 6.23 -4.02
N GLY A 791 13.47 5.77 -2.86
CA GLY A 791 12.60 5.58 -1.71
C GLY A 791 12.02 6.91 -1.21
N ARG A 792 10.88 6.87 -0.53
CA ARG A 792 10.37 8.03 0.21
C ARG A 792 11.44 8.48 1.21
N ASN A 793 11.71 9.77 1.23
CA ASN A 793 12.45 10.35 2.35
C ASN A 793 11.53 10.27 3.58
N ASP A 794 12.04 9.71 4.67
CA ASP A 794 11.36 9.69 5.96
C ASP A 794 11.33 11.12 6.52
N THR A 795 10.23 11.81 6.27
CA THR A 795 9.95 13.16 6.77
C THR A 795 8.95 13.15 7.93
N ASP A 796 8.56 11.95 8.40
CA ASP A 796 7.54 11.79 9.41
C ASP A 796 7.94 12.48 10.72
N LYS A 797 7.01 13.28 11.23
CA LYS A 797 7.22 14.07 12.47
C LYS A 797 7.28 13.17 13.68
N ILE A 798 6.43 12.16 13.72
CA ILE A 798 6.48 11.06 14.67
C ILE A 798 6.71 9.75 13.93
N VAL A 799 7.28 8.80 14.63
CA VAL A 799 7.40 7.42 14.14
C VAL A 799 6.90 6.48 15.23
N VAL A 800 6.32 5.38 14.83
CA VAL A 800 5.80 4.36 15.75
C VAL A 800 6.40 3.01 15.36
N ASP A 801 6.73 2.17 16.32
CA ASP A 801 7.13 0.79 16.10
C ASP A 801 5.96 -0.18 16.38
N ASP A 802 6.14 -1.45 16.02
CA ASP A 802 5.12 -2.49 16.19
C ASP A 802 4.80 -2.76 17.69
N ASN A 803 5.72 -2.44 18.61
CA ASN A 803 5.51 -2.53 20.06
C ASN A 803 4.71 -1.34 20.63
N GLY A 804 4.34 -0.37 19.79
CA GLY A 804 3.61 0.82 20.21
C GLY A 804 4.48 1.93 20.80
N ASN A 805 5.80 1.86 20.68
CA ASN A 805 6.63 2.97 21.12
C ASN A 805 6.54 4.12 20.12
N ILE A 806 6.36 5.34 20.63
CA ILE A 806 6.33 6.57 19.83
C ILE A 806 7.68 7.26 19.84
N GLY A 807 8.22 7.56 18.68
CA GLY A 807 9.47 8.32 18.53
C GLY A 807 9.17 9.75 18.10
N VAL A 808 9.53 10.73 18.93
CA VAL A 808 9.34 12.16 18.70
C VAL A 808 10.67 12.90 18.59
N ASP A 809 10.61 14.15 18.11
CA ASP A 809 11.75 15.04 18.20
C ASP A 809 11.71 15.79 19.53
N MET A 810 12.85 15.86 20.21
CA MET A 810 13.07 16.82 21.30
C MET A 810 13.21 18.21 20.67
N ILE A 811 12.44 19.16 21.16
CA ILE A 811 12.44 20.54 20.68
C ILE A 811 12.81 21.45 21.85
N ASP A 812 13.87 22.23 21.69
CA ASP A 812 14.26 23.27 22.64
C ASP A 812 13.74 24.61 22.15
N GLU A 813 12.71 25.12 22.81
CA GLU A 813 12.06 26.40 22.45
C GLU A 813 13.01 27.61 22.60
N ASN A 814 13.93 27.56 23.58
CA ASN A 814 14.84 28.65 23.83
C ASN A 814 15.97 28.74 22.80
N LEU A 815 16.51 27.61 22.43
CA LEU A 815 17.59 27.49 21.45
C LEU A 815 17.06 27.39 20.02
N LYS A 816 15.75 27.13 19.82
CA LYS A 816 15.12 26.83 18.52
C LYS A 816 15.81 25.68 17.81
N VAL A 817 16.22 24.65 18.54
CA VAL A 817 16.87 23.46 18.03
C VAL A 817 15.91 22.29 18.12
N LYS A 818 15.89 21.48 17.06
CA LYS A 818 15.14 20.25 16.95
C LYS A 818 16.09 19.08 16.74
N SER A 819 15.97 18.05 17.58
CA SER A 819 16.79 16.84 17.51
C SER A 819 15.92 15.59 17.71
N PRO A 820 16.06 14.54 16.87
CA PRO A 820 15.34 13.30 17.09
C PRO A 820 15.79 12.63 18.40
N THR A 821 14.84 12.23 19.25
CA THR A 821 15.14 11.44 20.45
C THR A 821 15.76 10.09 20.06
N ILE A 822 16.43 9.44 20.98
CA ILE A 822 17.04 8.12 20.75
C ILE A 822 15.97 7.08 20.36
N VAL A 823 14.75 7.18 20.90
CA VAL A 823 13.61 6.35 20.53
C VAL A 823 13.28 6.54 19.05
N LYS A 824 13.18 7.79 18.58
CA LYS A 824 12.91 8.09 17.17
C LYS A 824 14.01 7.58 16.26
N ARG A 825 15.27 7.70 16.65
CA ARG A 825 16.41 7.20 15.86
C ARG A 825 16.38 5.67 15.73
N LEU A 826 16.09 4.96 16.83
CA LEU A 826 15.98 3.51 16.84
C LEU A 826 14.82 3.02 15.97
N ILE A 827 13.61 3.58 16.14
CA ILE A 827 12.42 3.21 15.38
C ILE A 827 12.63 3.49 13.88
N ARG A 828 13.21 4.63 13.51
CA ARG A 828 13.53 4.93 12.10
C ARG A 828 14.45 3.89 11.48
N ARG A 829 15.42 3.38 12.22
CA ARG A 829 16.30 2.33 11.69
C ARG A 829 15.57 1.02 11.52
N LYS A 830 14.74 0.61 12.49
CA LYS A 830 13.89 -0.59 12.36
C LYS A 830 12.96 -0.46 11.14
N ASN A 831 12.22 0.64 11.03
CA ASN A 831 11.31 0.90 9.91
C ASN A 831 12.02 0.88 8.55
N LYS A 832 13.26 1.39 8.47
CA LYS A 832 14.04 1.35 7.23
C LYS A 832 14.42 -0.07 6.79
N GLN A 833 14.69 -0.96 7.74
CA GLN A 833 14.93 -2.39 7.44
C GLN A 833 13.67 -3.05 6.91
N GLU A 834 12.52 -2.80 7.55
CA GLU A 834 11.23 -3.33 7.12
C GLU A 834 10.77 -2.78 5.78
N ASP A 835 10.99 -1.47 5.52
CA ASP A 835 10.73 -0.86 4.21
C ASP A 835 11.58 -1.51 3.11
N MET A 836 12.81 -1.89 3.42
CA MET A 836 13.66 -2.64 2.47
C MET A 836 13.08 -4.04 2.23
N ALA A 837 12.65 -4.72 3.26
CA ALA A 837 12.00 -6.02 3.15
C ALA A 837 10.72 -5.94 2.30
N GLU A 838 9.88 -4.93 2.53
CA GLU A 838 8.68 -4.70 1.72
C GLU A 838 9.01 -4.42 0.25
N ARG A 839 10.06 -3.62 -0.03
CA ARG A 839 10.52 -3.37 -1.42
C ARG A 839 10.94 -4.65 -2.12
N LEU A 840 11.63 -5.56 -1.44
CA LEU A 840 12.00 -6.85 -2.00
C LEU A 840 10.75 -7.70 -2.29
N ARG A 841 9.77 -7.71 -1.40
CA ARG A 841 8.51 -8.40 -1.62
C ARG A 841 7.70 -7.80 -2.78
N ILE A 842 7.67 -6.47 -2.92
CA ILE A 842 7.05 -5.79 -4.06
C ILE A 842 7.74 -6.18 -5.38
N LEU A 843 9.07 -6.22 -5.39
CA LEU A 843 9.83 -6.69 -6.56
C LEU A 843 9.50 -8.16 -6.87
N TYR A 844 9.41 -9.03 -5.87
CA TYR A 844 9.03 -10.43 -6.04
C TYR A 844 7.63 -10.56 -6.66
N VAL A 845 6.66 -9.81 -6.17
CA VAL A 845 5.32 -9.77 -6.76
C VAL A 845 5.41 -9.35 -8.23
N ALA A 846 6.11 -8.26 -8.55
CA ALA A 846 6.23 -7.77 -9.93
C ALA A 846 6.80 -8.82 -10.89
N LEU A 847 7.93 -9.43 -10.53
CA LEU A 847 8.62 -10.39 -11.39
C LEU A 847 7.82 -11.70 -11.56
N THR A 848 7.02 -12.08 -10.57
CA THR A 848 6.19 -13.30 -10.61
C THR A 848 4.84 -13.12 -11.32
N ARG A 849 4.54 -11.93 -11.89
CA ARG A 849 3.32 -11.71 -12.69
C ARG A 849 3.44 -12.25 -14.10
N ALA A 850 4.65 -12.33 -14.65
CA ALA A 850 4.91 -12.76 -16.01
C ALA A 850 4.67 -14.28 -16.18
N LYS A 851 3.92 -14.64 -17.24
CA LYS A 851 3.76 -16.04 -17.65
C LYS A 851 4.90 -16.46 -18.57
N GLU A 852 5.14 -15.71 -19.66
CA GLU A 852 6.05 -16.12 -20.72
C GLU A 852 7.24 -15.20 -20.96
N LYS A 853 7.05 -13.88 -20.84
CA LYS A 853 8.10 -12.91 -21.10
C LYS A 853 8.15 -11.86 -20.00
N LEU A 854 9.36 -11.62 -19.51
CA LEU A 854 9.64 -10.57 -18.54
C LEU A 854 10.68 -9.61 -19.12
N ILE A 855 10.36 -8.33 -19.13
CA ILE A 855 11.23 -7.26 -19.60
C ILE A 855 11.35 -6.24 -18.46
N ILE A 856 12.59 -5.93 -18.06
CA ILE A 856 12.89 -4.99 -16.99
C ILE A 856 13.62 -3.80 -17.63
N THR A 857 13.17 -2.60 -17.35
CA THR A 857 13.78 -1.37 -17.87
C THR A 857 14.20 -0.44 -16.75
N GLY A 858 15.19 0.39 -17.02
CA GLY A 858 15.64 1.45 -16.15
C GLY A 858 16.45 2.48 -16.93
N VAL A 859 16.42 3.74 -16.48
CA VAL A 859 17.09 4.85 -17.13
C VAL A 859 18.33 5.27 -16.36
N THR A 860 19.39 5.66 -17.07
CA THR A 860 20.61 6.21 -16.47
C THR A 860 21.17 7.33 -17.32
N LYS A 861 21.66 8.40 -16.68
CA LYS A 861 22.28 9.55 -17.38
C LYS A 861 23.67 9.26 -17.96
N LYS A 862 24.36 8.25 -17.46
CA LYS A 862 25.73 7.91 -17.84
C LYS A 862 25.89 6.39 -17.92
N LEU A 863 25.45 5.81 -19.01
CA LEU A 863 25.41 4.36 -19.22
C LEU A 863 26.82 3.73 -19.05
N THR A 864 27.84 4.33 -19.64
CA THR A 864 29.22 3.82 -19.56
C THR A 864 29.73 3.74 -18.12
N LYS A 865 29.43 4.78 -17.30
CA LYS A 865 29.82 4.80 -15.89
C LYS A 865 29.00 3.75 -15.10
N THR A 866 27.71 3.70 -15.32
CA THR A 866 26.83 2.72 -14.63
C THR A 866 27.24 1.29 -14.95
N ILE A 867 27.58 0.98 -16.21
CA ILE A 867 28.08 -0.35 -16.59
C ILE A 867 29.43 -0.64 -15.92
N SER A 868 30.33 0.36 -15.83
CA SER A 868 31.60 0.19 -15.13
C SER A 868 31.37 -0.11 -13.64
N ASP A 869 30.53 0.69 -12.99
CA ASP A 869 30.18 0.52 -11.58
C ASP A 869 29.51 -0.84 -11.31
N LEU A 870 28.62 -1.29 -12.21
CA LEU A 870 28.00 -2.62 -12.15
C LEU A 870 29.02 -3.74 -12.36
N LYS A 871 29.90 -3.65 -13.36
CA LYS A 871 30.95 -4.66 -13.58
C LYS A 871 31.86 -4.77 -12.37
N GLU A 872 32.20 -3.66 -11.76
CA GLU A 872 33.01 -3.63 -10.53
C GLU A 872 32.27 -4.29 -9.35
N SER A 873 30.95 -4.11 -9.26
CA SER A 873 30.11 -4.75 -8.23
C SER A 873 29.84 -6.23 -8.52
N MET A 874 29.81 -6.65 -9.79
CA MET A 874 29.54 -8.05 -10.18
C MET A 874 30.69 -9.02 -9.84
N TYR A 875 31.92 -8.55 -9.61
CA TYR A 875 32.98 -9.41 -9.06
C TYR A 875 32.63 -9.96 -7.67
N ASN A 876 31.66 -9.36 -6.98
CA ASN A 876 31.15 -9.84 -5.69
C ASN A 876 30.19 -11.02 -5.80
N VAL A 877 29.75 -11.40 -7.00
CA VAL A 877 28.67 -12.36 -7.26
C VAL A 877 29.17 -13.62 -7.98
N LYS A 878 30.49 -13.71 -8.29
CA LYS A 878 31.02 -14.90 -8.91
C LYS A 878 31.45 -15.91 -7.85
N ASP A 879 30.88 -17.08 -7.98
CA ASP A 879 31.27 -18.35 -7.36
C ASP A 879 30.82 -18.53 -5.87
N GLU A 880 29.55 -18.77 -5.72
CA GLU A 880 29.01 -19.80 -4.81
C GLU A 880 27.86 -20.54 -5.47
#